data_567657afe1db485e95473da9d19b0dd6
#
_entry.id   567657afe1db485e95473da9d19b0dd6
#
_cell.length_a   1.000
_cell.length_b   1.000
_cell.length_c   1.000
_cell.angle_alpha   90.00
_cell.angle_beta   90.00
_cell.angle_gamma   90.00
#
_symmetry.space_group_name_H-M   'P 1'
#
loop_
_entity.id
_entity.type
_entity.pdbx_description
1 polymer ?
#
loop_
_entity_poly.entity_id
_entity_poly.type
_entity_poly.pdbx_seq_one_letter_code
_entity_poly.pdbx_strand_id
1 'polypeptide(L)'
;MQKLLDSHSWNLELKNSLPPFLLGFLALSFQIFLLREFSVHFYGNEITFGFILAAWLLWGGIGSITASKIRFSQARLIQAYYLVIILLPLCLVGLRFSRFLLNILPGEITGIIPMLTSSLLLSLCVSFPLGVLFVFNTHFLKGNLYQVYLMESLGSSTAGLLVYFFLIPFFSNWHGAALAGGIIALLSYFTFGEKRQKLVPLAVLILLIVFCLFDFPSQKIYWKPFQLIQSKDTPYGKLQVLQTEEQISLYNNNLHDFSYPNLASSEESVHFALLKNPEAVNVLLIGGGAAGSLRQILKYPRTQVDYVELDPEIIRISFRHLPESEQEILRNKRIYIFYRDGRAFLLKTQKSYDMIILNLPEPATAQVNRFYTKEFFLKAKEKLTEKGVFSFQVPSAENYISPELQDFLSSLYHTLKQAFPFVKIVPGDTNIFLASSHPLTLEFETLNQKIEELNLRNTYVSPQLLFSRLNPFRVEMIREKATTGKKAINQDLSPISYFYNSVLWSTQFKGIEKTVFAFFSSLRSFWLLDFPLILFIFLLIILWLKGKKSSFFLVPLAVMGFTTIVAEIIVIIAFQTLYGYLYQRIALLLTSFMVGLFLGSYRGKKRKRFDLSQMLVIQAGFLLLILLFQTTLKLNPPEIFFFIFLLAMGFLGGDLFVVSNHLFLKEKKNYGLGYGLDLLGSFGGALAASSLLIPLVGLPHLLTYLFLLNSFCLLFLVGGWRKN
;
A
#
# COMPACT_ATOMS: atom_id res chain seq x y z
N MET A 1 8.86 50.26 -3.72
CA MET A 1 10.19 49.91 -3.20
C MET A 1 10.32 50.11 -1.69
N GLN A 2 9.58 51.04 -1.05
CA GLN A 2 9.62 51.25 0.41
C GLN A 2 8.91 50.18 1.27
N LYS A 3 7.99 49.40 0.71
CA LYS A 3 7.31 48.25 1.42
C LYS A 3 8.14 46.95 1.49
N LEU A 4 9.35 46.92 0.93
CA LEU A 4 10.25 45.74 0.92
C LEU A 4 11.35 45.84 1.99
N LEU A 5 11.44 46.92 2.75
CA LEU A 5 12.52 47.18 3.71
C LEU A 5 12.09 47.21 5.18
N ASP A 6 10.84 46.97 5.50
CA ASP A 6 10.41 46.80 6.90
C ASP A 6 10.71 45.38 7.39
N SER A 7 11.94 45.17 7.87
CA SER A 7 12.38 43.91 8.48
C SER A 7 11.46 43.46 9.67
N HIS A 8 10.78 44.38 10.29
CA HIS A 8 9.80 44.10 11.35
C HIS A 8 8.48 43.52 10.82
N SER A 9 7.98 43.96 9.67
CA SER A 9 6.75 43.43 9.06
C SER A 9 6.96 42.03 8.50
N TRP A 10 8.10 41.77 7.89
CA TRP A 10 8.53 40.47 7.41
C TRP A 10 8.66 39.44 8.55
N ASN A 11 9.31 39.83 9.65
CA ASN A 11 9.46 38.99 10.84
C ASN A 11 8.10 38.64 11.48
N LEU A 12 7.12 39.56 11.46
CA LEU A 12 5.78 39.33 12.01
C LEU A 12 4.94 38.42 11.10
N GLU A 13 5.00 38.59 9.77
CA GLU A 13 4.31 37.72 8.83
C GLU A 13 4.88 36.30 8.82
N LEU A 14 6.21 36.14 8.86
CA LEU A 14 6.86 34.84 8.98
C LEU A 14 6.48 34.15 10.32
N LYS A 15 6.54 34.87 11.43
CA LYS A 15 6.20 34.34 12.74
C LYS A 15 4.74 33.89 12.85
N ASN A 16 3.82 34.61 12.18
CA ASN A 16 2.41 34.24 12.15
C ASN A 16 2.12 33.05 11.21
N SER A 17 2.89 32.88 10.14
CA SER A 17 2.69 31.79 9.16
C SER A 17 3.36 30.47 9.56
N LEU A 18 4.26 30.50 10.53
CA LEU A 18 5.04 29.32 10.94
C LEU A 18 4.17 28.24 11.62
N PRO A 19 3.23 28.54 12.55
CA PRO A 19 2.41 27.51 13.18
C PRO A 19 1.63 26.64 12.16
N PRO A 20 0.84 27.18 11.22
CA PRO A 20 0.15 26.32 10.26
C PRO A 20 1.10 25.57 9.32
N PHE A 21 2.29 26.10 9.02
CA PHE A 21 3.35 25.35 8.32
C PHE A 21 3.81 24.15 9.14
N LEU A 22 4.06 24.33 10.44
CA LEU A 22 4.44 23.23 11.34
C LEU A 22 3.33 22.16 11.45
N LEU A 23 2.06 22.58 11.40
CA LEU A 23 0.93 21.65 11.36
C LEU A 23 1.03 20.69 10.17
N GLY A 24 1.22 21.24 8.95
CA GLY A 24 1.34 20.42 7.75
C GLY A 24 2.58 19.54 7.76
N PHE A 25 3.70 20.09 8.23
CA PHE A 25 4.94 19.33 8.37
C PHE A 25 4.79 18.14 9.32
N LEU A 26 4.13 18.33 10.49
CA LEU A 26 3.78 17.27 11.43
C LEU A 26 2.85 16.25 10.80
N ALA A 27 1.74 16.71 10.21
CA ALA A 27 0.68 15.87 9.70
C ALA A 27 1.22 14.86 8.68
N LEU A 28 1.94 15.34 7.64
CA LEU A 28 2.42 14.44 6.60
C LEU A 28 3.60 13.58 7.07
N SER A 29 4.58 14.13 7.81
CA SER A 29 5.67 13.31 8.35
C SER A 29 5.14 12.16 9.20
N PHE A 30 4.22 12.44 10.11
CA PHE A 30 3.67 11.46 11.03
C PHE A 30 2.77 10.45 10.31
N GLN A 31 2.00 10.90 9.33
CA GLN A 31 1.20 10.02 8.48
C GLN A 31 2.08 9.01 7.73
N ILE A 32 3.20 9.45 7.12
CA ILE A 32 4.13 8.57 6.40
C ILE A 32 4.76 7.55 7.35
N PHE A 33 5.29 7.96 8.51
CA PHE A 33 5.91 7.03 9.44
C PHE A 33 4.92 6.05 10.05
N LEU A 34 3.70 6.49 10.35
CA LEU A 34 2.64 5.63 10.83
C LEU A 34 2.23 4.61 9.77
N LEU A 35 1.98 5.04 8.52
CA LEU A 35 1.67 4.15 7.39
C LEU A 35 2.77 3.10 7.19
N ARG A 36 4.03 3.49 7.24
CA ARG A 36 5.16 2.56 7.06
C ARG A 36 5.24 1.54 8.21
N GLU A 37 5.07 1.96 9.46
CA GLU A 37 5.12 1.04 10.60
C GLU A 37 3.90 0.08 10.61
N PHE A 38 2.72 0.56 10.24
CA PHE A 38 1.56 -0.31 10.03
C PHE A 38 1.78 -1.30 8.88
N SER A 39 2.40 -0.87 7.77
CA SER A 39 2.74 -1.79 6.68
C SER A 39 3.67 -2.90 7.14
N VAL A 40 4.63 -2.59 7.99
CA VAL A 40 5.49 -3.62 8.60
C VAL A 40 4.69 -4.53 9.52
N HIS A 41 3.80 -3.97 10.35
CA HIS A 41 3.07 -4.73 11.36
C HIS A 41 1.96 -5.60 10.78
N PHE A 42 1.33 -5.16 9.67
CA PHE A 42 0.23 -5.82 8.98
C PHE A 42 0.59 -6.22 7.53
N TYR A 43 1.84 -6.63 7.31
CA TYR A 43 2.32 -7.37 6.13
C TYR A 43 2.28 -6.64 4.78
N GLY A 44 2.21 -5.30 4.78
CA GLY A 44 2.23 -4.52 3.54
C GLY A 44 0.99 -4.64 2.65
N ASN A 45 -0.11 -5.17 3.18
CA ASN A 45 -1.35 -5.32 2.45
C ASN A 45 -2.03 -3.96 2.20
N GLU A 46 -2.58 -3.75 1.00
CA GLU A 46 -3.22 -2.50 0.57
C GLU A 46 -4.49 -2.19 1.38
N ILE A 47 -5.19 -3.20 1.90
CA ILE A 47 -6.32 -3.03 2.82
C ILE A 47 -5.88 -2.30 4.08
N THR A 48 -4.66 -2.60 4.58
CA THR A 48 -4.06 -1.90 5.73
C THR A 48 -3.89 -0.40 5.45
N PHE A 49 -3.35 -0.05 4.27
CA PHE A 49 -3.21 1.36 3.87
C PHE A 49 -4.55 2.07 3.88
N GLY A 50 -5.59 1.43 3.33
CA GLY A 50 -6.92 2.00 3.30
C GLY A 50 -7.52 2.21 4.68
N PHE A 51 -7.41 1.24 5.58
CA PHE A 51 -7.94 1.37 6.95
C PHE A 51 -7.26 2.47 7.74
N ILE A 52 -5.94 2.61 7.63
CA ILE A 52 -5.20 3.68 8.30
C ILE A 52 -5.55 5.04 7.73
N LEU A 53 -5.56 5.18 6.40
CA LEU A 53 -5.95 6.44 5.76
C LEU A 53 -7.38 6.81 6.13
N ALA A 54 -8.30 5.85 6.09
CA ALA A 54 -9.67 6.08 6.50
C ALA A 54 -9.75 6.51 7.98
N ALA A 55 -9.11 5.79 8.90
CA ALA A 55 -9.11 6.14 10.32
C ALA A 55 -8.48 7.51 10.59
N TRP A 56 -7.37 7.82 9.91
CA TRP A 56 -6.71 9.12 9.97
C TRP A 56 -7.63 10.25 9.55
N LEU A 57 -8.30 10.11 8.41
CA LEU A 57 -9.20 11.11 7.85
C LEU A 57 -10.48 11.27 8.69
N LEU A 58 -11.02 10.17 9.21
CA LEU A 58 -12.17 10.17 10.12
C LEU A 58 -11.89 11.04 11.36
N TRP A 59 -10.80 10.74 12.06
CA TRP A 59 -10.49 11.42 13.32
C TRP A 59 -10.04 12.86 13.11
N GLY A 60 -9.33 13.15 12.02
CA GLY A 60 -9.00 14.51 11.62
C GLY A 60 -10.26 15.35 11.34
N GLY A 61 -11.22 14.76 10.62
CA GLY A 61 -12.51 15.39 10.31
C GLY A 61 -13.34 15.65 11.57
N ILE A 62 -13.48 14.66 12.45
CA ILE A 62 -14.17 14.80 13.74
C ILE A 62 -13.47 15.82 14.61
N GLY A 63 -12.14 15.81 14.70
CA GLY A 63 -11.34 16.77 15.44
C GLY A 63 -11.58 18.21 14.97
N SER A 64 -11.61 18.44 13.67
CA SER A 64 -11.89 19.75 13.07
C SER A 64 -13.31 20.25 13.39
N ILE A 65 -14.32 19.39 13.24
CA ILE A 65 -15.73 19.76 13.51
C ILE A 65 -15.92 20.06 15.01
N THR A 66 -15.36 19.24 15.88
CA THR A 66 -15.49 19.42 17.34
C THR A 66 -14.74 20.64 17.86
N ALA A 67 -13.59 20.97 17.25
CA ALA A 67 -12.79 22.13 17.62
C ALA A 67 -13.53 23.46 17.50
N SER A 68 -14.54 23.54 16.60
CA SER A 68 -15.38 24.74 16.48
C SER A 68 -16.17 25.09 17.75
N LYS A 69 -16.32 24.11 18.66
CA LYS A 69 -17.00 24.26 19.98
C LYS A 69 -16.02 24.50 21.13
N ILE A 70 -14.72 24.37 20.89
CA ILE A 70 -13.68 24.52 21.91
C ILE A 70 -13.19 25.97 21.91
N ARG A 71 -13.12 26.59 23.08
CA ARG A 71 -12.58 27.96 23.20
C ARG A 71 -11.09 27.98 22.84
N PHE A 72 -10.72 28.82 21.92
CA PHE A 72 -9.34 29.04 21.53
C PHE A 72 -8.56 29.77 22.61
N SER A 73 -7.32 29.33 22.87
CA SER A 73 -6.27 30.12 23.56
C SER A 73 -4.91 29.73 23.00
N GLN A 74 -3.98 30.67 23.03
CA GLN A 74 -2.62 30.42 22.53
C GLN A 74 -1.91 29.31 23.32
N ALA A 75 -2.15 29.22 24.62
CA ALA A 75 -1.62 28.15 25.45
C ALA A 75 -2.11 26.75 25.00
N ARG A 76 -3.40 26.63 24.67
CA ARG A 76 -3.96 25.37 24.14
C ARG A 76 -3.39 25.00 22.76
N LEU A 77 -3.13 25.99 21.90
CA LEU A 77 -2.48 25.76 20.63
C LEU A 77 -1.10 25.14 20.83
N ILE A 78 -0.29 25.71 21.71
CA ILE A 78 1.07 25.22 22.01
C ILE A 78 1.02 23.82 22.65
N GLN A 79 0.13 23.61 23.62
CA GLN A 79 -0.07 22.32 24.27
C GLN A 79 -0.45 21.24 23.26
N ALA A 80 -1.33 21.55 22.28
CA ALA A 80 -1.75 20.61 21.26
C ALA A 80 -0.59 20.19 20.32
N TYR A 81 0.34 21.10 19.98
CA TYR A 81 1.54 20.73 19.22
C TYR A 81 2.41 19.74 20.00
N TYR A 82 2.74 20.04 21.26
CA TYR A 82 3.55 19.12 22.06
C TYR A 82 2.85 17.80 22.33
N LEU A 83 1.53 17.83 22.51
CA LEU A 83 0.73 16.60 22.65
C LEU A 83 0.89 15.69 21.44
N VAL A 84 0.75 16.22 20.22
CA VAL A 84 0.91 15.43 18.98
C VAL A 84 2.32 14.86 18.86
N ILE A 85 3.36 15.66 19.17
CA ILE A 85 4.76 15.20 19.11
C ILE A 85 5.01 14.03 20.07
N ILE A 86 4.36 14.02 21.24
CA ILE A 86 4.49 12.94 22.24
C ILE A 86 3.64 11.72 21.85
N LEU A 87 2.44 11.93 21.32
CA LEU A 87 1.50 10.86 21.03
C LEU A 87 1.97 9.94 19.90
N LEU A 88 2.69 10.44 18.87
CA LEU A 88 3.17 9.57 17.79
C LEU A 88 4.14 8.49 18.29
N PRO A 89 5.22 8.79 19.03
CA PRO A 89 6.05 7.76 19.65
C PRO A 89 5.26 6.74 20.46
N LEU A 90 4.30 7.20 21.25
CA LEU A 90 3.44 6.32 22.05
C LEU A 90 2.56 5.43 21.16
N CYS A 91 2.05 5.94 20.04
CA CYS A 91 1.30 5.13 19.07
C CYS A 91 2.17 4.08 18.40
N LEU A 92 3.41 4.41 18.03
CA LEU A 92 4.34 3.45 17.43
C LEU A 92 4.73 2.34 18.43
N VAL A 93 4.93 2.68 19.71
CA VAL A 93 5.11 1.70 20.78
C VAL A 93 3.84 0.86 20.95
N GLY A 94 2.67 1.49 21.04
CA GLY A 94 1.37 0.81 21.17
C GLY A 94 1.11 -0.15 20.01
N LEU A 95 1.43 0.24 18.76
CA LEU A 95 1.31 -0.63 17.60
C LEU A 95 2.22 -1.86 17.73
N ARG A 96 3.48 -1.68 18.09
CA ARG A 96 4.44 -2.79 18.25
C ARG A 96 4.04 -3.76 19.36
N PHE A 97 3.46 -3.24 20.46
CA PHE A 97 2.99 -4.08 21.55
C PHE A 97 1.53 -4.55 21.42
N SER A 98 0.80 -4.12 20.38
CA SER A 98 -0.61 -4.50 20.18
C SER A 98 -0.81 -6.02 20.06
N ARG A 99 0.14 -6.75 19.48
CA ARG A 99 0.07 -8.21 19.36
C ARG A 99 -0.02 -8.92 20.72
N PHE A 100 0.66 -8.40 21.76
CA PHE A 100 0.55 -8.97 23.13
C PHE A 100 -0.83 -8.77 23.70
N LEU A 101 -1.45 -7.60 23.43
CA LEU A 101 -2.83 -7.31 23.86
C LEU A 101 -3.85 -8.17 23.11
N LEU A 102 -3.55 -8.54 21.88
CA LEU A 102 -4.41 -9.32 20.99
C LEU A 102 -4.10 -10.83 21.02
N ASN A 103 -3.12 -11.27 21.83
CA ASN A 103 -2.66 -12.67 21.93
C ASN A 103 -2.26 -13.27 20.56
N ILE A 104 -1.57 -12.48 19.72
CA ILE A 104 -1.08 -12.90 18.40
C ILE A 104 0.36 -13.36 18.52
N LEU A 105 0.70 -14.52 17.98
CA LEU A 105 2.06 -15.05 17.98
C LEU A 105 2.98 -14.32 16.99
N PRO A 106 4.31 -14.26 17.23
CA PRO A 106 5.25 -13.71 16.26
C PRO A 106 5.20 -14.48 14.94
N GLY A 107 5.09 -13.76 13.82
CA GLY A 107 4.97 -14.37 12.49
C GLY A 107 3.58 -14.90 12.15
N GLU A 108 2.64 -14.91 13.12
CA GLU A 108 1.23 -15.22 12.84
C GLU A 108 0.55 -14.05 12.13
N ILE A 109 -0.22 -14.38 11.10
CA ILE A 109 -0.94 -13.39 10.30
C ILE A 109 -2.15 -12.86 11.12
N THR A 110 -2.30 -11.54 11.16
CA THR A 110 -3.38 -10.88 11.91
C THR A 110 -4.65 -10.73 11.08
N GLY A 111 -5.81 -10.92 11.72
CA GLY A 111 -7.13 -10.71 11.11
C GLY A 111 -7.42 -9.23 10.79
N ILE A 112 -8.49 -9.00 10.05
CA ILE A 112 -8.93 -7.66 9.63
C ILE A 112 -9.48 -6.85 10.81
N ILE A 113 -10.14 -7.49 11.77
CA ILE A 113 -10.69 -6.80 12.94
C ILE A 113 -9.56 -6.19 13.81
N PRO A 114 -8.51 -6.94 14.20
CA PRO A 114 -7.33 -6.35 14.85
C PRO A 114 -6.70 -5.21 14.06
N MET A 115 -6.62 -5.35 12.74
CA MET A 115 -6.09 -4.33 11.83
C MET A 115 -6.94 -3.04 11.86
N LEU A 116 -8.26 -3.17 11.71
CA LEU A 116 -9.20 -2.05 11.72
C LEU A 116 -9.25 -1.37 13.10
N THR A 117 -9.33 -2.14 14.18
CA THR A 117 -9.39 -1.60 15.55
C THR A 117 -8.10 -0.88 15.93
N SER A 118 -6.94 -1.46 15.60
CA SER A 118 -5.65 -0.80 15.82
C SER A 118 -5.53 0.49 14.99
N SER A 119 -5.98 0.48 13.73
CA SER A 119 -6.01 1.67 12.88
C SER A 119 -6.87 2.77 13.48
N LEU A 120 -8.08 2.44 13.94
CA LEU A 120 -8.99 3.41 14.57
C LEU A 120 -8.43 3.97 15.87
N LEU A 121 -7.97 3.11 16.77
CA LEU A 121 -7.51 3.54 18.10
C LEU A 121 -6.23 4.38 18.03
N LEU A 122 -5.24 3.95 17.25
CA LEU A 122 -3.96 4.65 17.19
C LEU A 122 -4.04 5.93 16.35
N SER A 123 -4.83 5.94 15.26
CA SER A 123 -5.04 7.17 14.47
C SER A 123 -5.82 8.23 15.27
N LEU A 124 -6.73 7.85 16.18
CA LEU A 124 -7.42 8.77 17.07
C LEU A 124 -6.45 9.66 17.84
N CYS A 125 -5.43 9.05 18.44
CA CYS A 125 -4.47 9.76 19.29
C CYS A 125 -3.71 10.86 18.54
N VAL A 126 -3.42 10.68 17.27
CA VAL A 126 -2.61 11.62 16.48
C VAL A 126 -3.47 12.52 15.61
N SER A 127 -4.41 11.95 14.86
CA SER A 127 -5.15 12.69 13.82
C SER A 127 -6.25 13.59 14.41
N PHE A 128 -6.91 13.19 15.49
CA PHE A 128 -7.91 14.04 16.13
C PHE A 128 -7.31 15.37 16.63
N PRO A 129 -6.18 15.38 17.37
CA PRO A 129 -5.53 16.64 17.76
C PRO A 129 -5.03 17.46 16.54
N LEU A 130 -4.62 16.83 15.45
CA LEU A 130 -4.25 17.55 14.22
C LEU A 130 -5.45 18.29 13.61
N GLY A 131 -6.63 17.66 13.58
CA GLY A 131 -7.87 18.33 13.17
C GLY A 131 -8.23 19.52 14.07
N VAL A 132 -8.03 19.40 15.40
CA VAL A 132 -8.21 20.52 16.34
C VAL A 132 -7.19 21.63 16.07
N LEU A 133 -5.93 21.29 15.82
CA LEU A 133 -4.86 22.23 15.52
C LEU A 133 -5.16 23.06 14.24
N PHE A 134 -5.80 22.49 13.23
CA PHE A 134 -6.20 23.23 12.03
C PHE A 134 -7.12 24.42 12.39
N VAL A 135 -8.16 24.18 13.19
CA VAL A 135 -9.10 25.20 13.61
C VAL A 135 -8.44 26.22 14.56
N PHE A 136 -7.59 25.76 15.47
CA PHE A 136 -6.84 26.63 16.38
C PHE A 136 -5.88 27.55 15.61
N ASN A 137 -5.19 27.07 14.59
CA ASN A 137 -4.38 27.90 13.69
C ASN A 137 -5.23 28.91 12.93
N THR A 138 -6.48 28.55 12.55
CA THR A 138 -7.38 29.49 11.89
C THR A 138 -7.80 30.63 12.86
N HIS A 139 -8.07 30.32 14.12
CA HIS A 139 -8.31 31.34 15.14
C HIS A 139 -7.08 32.18 15.42
N PHE A 140 -5.89 31.58 15.48
CA PHE A 140 -4.62 32.27 15.65
C PHE A 140 -4.38 33.29 14.52
N LEU A 141 -4.71 32.94 13.28
CA LEU A 141 -4.66 33.83 12.10
C LEU A 141 -5.93 34.67 11.93
N LYS A 142 -6.68 34.94 13.01
CA LYS A 142 -7.87 35.81 13.04
C LYS A 142 -8.93 35.43 12.01
N GLY A 143 -9.12 34.13 11.76
CA GLY A 143 -10.12 33.59 10.83
C GLY A 143 -9.67 33.45 9.37
N ASN A 144 -8.39 33.66 9.09
CA ASN A 144 -7.84 33.49 7.73
C ASN A 144 -7.58 32.03 7.39
N LEU A 145 -8.66 31.27 7.14
CA LEU A 145 -8.64 29.83 6.88
C LEU A 145 -7.79 29.46 5.67
N TYR A 146 -7.82 30.28 4.59
CA TYR A 146 -7.04 29.98 3.39
C TYR A 146 -5.55 30.15 3.59
N GLN A 147 -5.11 31.06 4.48
CA GLN A 147 -3.70 31.18 4.83
C GLN A 147 -3.24 29.97 5.63
N VAL A 148 -4.10 29.44 6.51
CA VAL A 148 -3.82 28.20 7.25
C VAL A 148 -3.66 27.03 6.28
N TYR A 149 -4.62 26.80 5.38
CA TYR A 149 -4.59 25.69 4.44
C TYR A 149 -3.41 25.78 3.46
N LEU A 150 -3.09 27.01 2.99
CA LEU A 150 -1.92 27.26 2.15
C LEU A 150 -0.61 26.91 2.86
N MET A 151 -0.44 27.35 4.12
CA MET A 151 0.79 27.09 4.87
C MET A 151 0.89 25.63 5.32
N GLU A 152 -0.22 25.01 5.68
CA GLU A 152 -0.32 23.58 5.95
C GLU A 152 0.12 22.75 4.74
N SER A 153 -0.42 23.03 3.55
CA SER A 153 -0.04 22.33 2.32
C SER A 153 1.44 22.54 1.97
N LEU A 154 2.00 23.74 2.20
CA LEU A 154 3.43 24.01 2.02
C LEU A 154 4.28 23.23 3.03
N GLY A 155 3.87 23.20 4.29
CA GLY A 155 4.52 22.41 5.34
C GLY A 155 4.51 20.92 5.01
N SER A 156 3.37 20.40 4.59
CA SER A 156 3.23 19.01 4.14
C SER A 156 4.15 18.70 2.95
N SER A 157 4.17 19.58 1.93
CA SER A 157 5.05 19.42 0.76
C SER A 157 6.52 19.35 1.15
N THR A 158 6.94 20.26 2.04
CA THR A 158 8.32 20.32 2.54
C THR A 158 8.65 19.05 3.37
N ALA A 159 7.73 18.61 4.21
CA ALA A 159 7.88 17.40 5.01
C ALA A 159 8.05 16.17 4.13
N GLY A 160 7.21 16.01 3.10
CA GLY A 160 7.27 14.86 2.21
C GLY A 160 8.59 14.77 1.45
N LEU A 161 9.12 15.91 0.95
CA LEU A 161 10.44 15.96 0.31
C LEU A 161 11.55 15.59 1.30
N LEU A 162 11.53 16.17 2.51
CA LEU A 162 12.54 15.89 3.53
C LEU A 162 12.48 14.41 3.97
N VAL A 163 11.31 13.89 4.21
CA VAL A 163 11.12 12.48 4.57
C VAL A 163 11.64 11.57 3.46
N TYR A 164 11.28 11.83 2.20
CA TYR A 164 11.68 10.99 1.08
C TYR A 164 13.19 11.00 0.82
N PHE A 165 13.80 12.20 0.73
CA PHE A 165 15.21 12.32 0.34
C PHE A 165 16.20 12.11 1.48
N PHE A 166 15.80 12.39 2.74
CA PHE A 166 16.71 12.40 3.87
C PHE A 166 16.35 11.43 4.98
N LEU A 167 15.08 11.35 5.41
CA LEU A 167 14.77 10.54 6.58
C LEU A 167 14.65 9.04 6.23
N ILE A 168 13.93 8.68 5.17
CA ILE A 168 13.75 7.27 4.78
C ILE A 168 15.06 6.57 4.40
N PRO A 169 15.98 7.19 3.62
CA PRO A 169 17.21 6.50 3.21
C PRO A 169 18.20 6.24 4.35
N PHE A 170 18.21 7.09 5.39
CA PHE A 170 19.26 7.09 6.41
C PHE A 170 18.79 6.65 7.80
N PHE A 171 17.48 6.65 8.07
CA PHE A 171 16.94 6.40 9.41
C PHE A 171 15.83 5.35 9.38
N SER A 172 15.70 4.61 10.49
CA SER A 172 14.52 3.76 10.70
C SER A 172 13.25 4.61 10.86
N ASN A 173 12.08 3.98 10.72
CA ASN A 173 10.80 4.68 10.91
C ASN A 173 10.72 5.41 12.27
N TRP A 174 11.24 4.81 13.34
CA TRP A 174 11.23 5.39 14.68
C TRP A 174 12.17 6.58 14.79
N HIS A 175 13.39 6.45 14.30
CA HIS A 175 14.36 7.55 14.29
C HIS A 175 13.90 8.71 13.41
N GLY A 176 13.33 8.42 12.24
CA GLY A 176 12.76 9.43 11.35
C GLY A 176 11.60 10.19 11.99
N ALA A 177 10.68 9.49 12.66
CA ALA A 177 9.57 10.09 13.40
C ALA A 177 10.06 10.99 14.55
N ALA A 178 11.05 10.52 15.32
CA ALA A 178 11.65 11.29 16.42
C ALA A 178 12.38 12.56 15.90
N LEU A 179 13.12 12.45 14.79
CA LEU A 179 13.80 13.58 14.18
C LEU A 179 12.80 14.63 13.67
N ALA A 180 11.73 14.20 12.99
CA ALA A 180 10.66 15.10 12.54
C ALA A 180 10.00 15.81 13.75
N GLY A 181 9.66 15.06 14.79
CA GLY A 181 9.11 15.61 16.05
C GLY A 181 10.08 16.57 16.74
N GLY A 182 11.37 16.25 16.77
CA GLY A 182 12.43 17.08 17.37
C GLY A 182 12.62 18.41 16.63
N ILE A 183 12.63 18.40 15.30
CA ILE A 183 12.68 19.62 14.48
C ILE A 183 11.52 20.55 14.86
N ILE A 184 10.30 20.00 14.98
CA ILE A 184 9.13 20.81 15.29
C ILE A 184 9.14 21.29 16.72
N ALA A 185 9.59 20.46 17.68
CA ALA A 185 9.74 20.89 19.08
C ALA A 185 10.70 22.08 19.20
N LEU A 186 11.81 22.06 18.45
CA LEU A 186 12.75 23.17 18.39
C LEU A 186 12.15 24.42 17.72
N LEU A 187 11.52 24.27 16.56
CA LEU A 187 10.90 25.39 15.84
C LEU A 187 9.73 25.99 16.62
N SER A 188 8.93 25.18 17.30
CA SER A 188 7.85 25.67 18.16
C SER A 188 8.37 26.45 19.36
N TYR A 189 9.52 26.05 19.93
CA TYR A 189 10.21 26.80 20.96
C TYR A 189 10.59 28.23 20.51
N PHE A 190 11.19 28.36 19.32
CA PHE A 190 11.54 29.68 18.79
C PHE A 190 10.32 30.53 18.40
N THR A 191 9.21 29.90 18.04
CA THR A 191 7.98 30.60 17.63
C THR A 191 7.16 31.10 18.81
N PHE A 192 7.00 30.26 19.84
CA PHE A 192 6.08 30.52 20.96
C PHE A 192 6.78 30.80 22.29
N GLY A 193 8.13 30.77 22.33
CA GLY A 193 8.95 30.71 23.53
C GLY A 193 8.67 31.82 24.57
N GLU A 194 7.78 31.54 25.51
CA GLU A 194 7.71 32.23 26.76
C GLU A 194 8.75 31.70 27.76
N LYS A 195 9.37 32.58 28.54
CA LYS A 195 10.44 32.20 29.50
C LYS A 195 10.06 31.06 30.45
N ARG A 196 8.77 30.91 30.79
CA ARG A 196 8.23 29.84 31.66
C ARG A 196 8.13 28.45 31.02
N GLN A 197 8.16 28.34 29.69
CA GLN A 197 7.95 27.08 28.97
C GLN A 197 9.23 26.44 28.40
N LYS A 198 10.41 26.93 28.77
CA LYS A 198 11.71 26.44 28.26
C LYS A 198 11.99 24.96 28.54
N LEU A 199 11.44 24.42 29.61
CA LEU A 199 11.67 23.02 30.02
C LEU A 199 10.87 22.02 29.19
N VAL A 200 9.73 22.40 28.58
CA VAL A 200 8.86 21.48 27.84
C VAL A 200 9.54 20.94 26.57
N PRO A 201 10.13 21.79 25.68
CA PRO A 201 10.86 21.29 24.53
C PRO A 201 12.02 20.37 24.90
N LEU A 202 12.77 20.71 25.95
CA LEU A 202 13.88 19.87 26.43
C LEU A 202 13.38 18.51 26.90
N ALA A 203 12.30 18.47 27.69
CA ALA A 203 11.68 17.22 28.13
C ALA A 203 11.19 16.36 26.95
N VAL A 204 10.59 16.99 25.94
CA VAL A 204 10.16 16.33 24.70
C VAL A 204 11.36 15.77 23.94
N LEU A 205 12.46 16.51 23.79
CA LEU A 205 13.67 16.03 23.13
C LEU A 205 14.28 14.84 23.87
N ILE A 206 14.34 14.88 25.21
CA ILE A 206 14.80 13.74 26.03
C ILE A 206 13.91 12.51 25.79
N LEU A 207 12.59 12.70 25.79
CA LEU A 207 11.64 11.62 25.51
C LEU A 207 11.86 11.00 24.13
N LEU A 208 12.09 11.82 23.09
CA LEU A 208 12.37 11.35 21.73
C LEU A 208 13.70 10.60 21.64
N ILE A 209 14.72 11.01 22.38
CA ILE A 209 15.99 10.27 22.48
C ILE A 209 15.77 8.89 23.12
N VAL A 210 15.06 8.84 24.25
CA VAL A 210 14.71 7.58 24.93
C VAL A 210 13.91 6.67 23.99
N PHE A 211 12.97 7.24 23.25
CA PHE A 211 12.20 6.50 22.25
C PHE A 211 13.11 5.90 21.15
N CYS A 212 14.08 6.63 20.63
CA CYS A 212 15.06 6.12 19.66
C CYS A 212 15.89 4.97 20.23
N LEU A 213 16.36 5.09 21.47
CA LEU A 213 17.13 4.04 22.15
C LEU A 213 16.31 2.77 22.39
N PHE A 214 14.98 2.90 22.50
CA PHE A 214 14.08 1.78 22.73
C PHE A 214 13.69 1.03 21.43
N ASP A 215 14.02 1.51 20.23
CA ASP A 215 13.63 0.88 18.96
C ASP A 215 14.08 -0.59 18.87
N PHE A 216 15.39 -0.86 18.89
CA PHE A 216 15.90 -2.22 18.75
C PHE A 216 15.55 -3.16 19.94
N PRO A 217 15.64 -2.72 21.22
CA PRO A 217 15.15 -3.51 22.35
C PRO A 217 13.69 -3.94 22.22
N SER A 218 12.79 -3.01 21.79
CA SER A 218 11.38 -3.34 21.62
C SER A 218 11.13 -4.36 20.50
N GLN A 219 11.95 -4.37 19.44
CA GLN A 219 11.89 -5.39 18.40
C GLN A 219 12.29 -6.76 18.94
N LYS A 220 13.34 -6.85 19.78
CA LYS A 220 13.71 -8.10 20.46
C LYS A 220 12.57 -8.63 21.34
N ILE A 221 11.87 -7.76 22.04
CA ILE A 221 10.70 -8.15 22.85
C ILE A 221 9.56 -8.64 21.94
N TYR A 222 9.31 -7.93 20.83
CA TYR A 222 8.28 -8.30 19.85
C TYR A 222 8.48 -9.74 19.34
N TRP A 223 9.71 -10.16 19.06
CA TRP A 223 10.00 -11.45 18.44
C TRP A 223 10.17 -12.61 19.43
N LYS A 224 10.07 -12.39 20.74
CA LYS A 224 10.11 -13.51 21.70
C LYS A 224 9.02 -14.55 21.38
N PRO A 225 9.34 -15.88 21.43
CA PRO A 225 10.55 -16.50 21.94
C PRO A 225 11.73 -16.57 20.96
N PHE A 226 11.60 -16.16 19.72
CA PHE A 226 12.69 -16.18 18.73
C PHE A 226 13.78 -15.15 19.04
N GLN A 227 15.01 -15.44 18.66
CA GLN A 227 16.12 -14.51 18.81
C GLN A 227 16.25 -13.61 17.57
N LEU A 228 15.94 -12.33 17.71
CA LEU A 228 16.20 -11.35 16.66
C LEU A 228 17.70 -11.02 16.62
N ILE A 229 18.38 -11.39 15.52
CA ILE A 229 19.80 -11.13 15.30
C ILE A 229 20.01 -9.77 14.64
N GLN A 230 19.25 -9.48 13.59
CA GLN A 230 19.39 -8.28 12.78
C GLN A 230 18.02 -7.76 12.35
N SER A 231 17.88 -6.43 12.31
CA SER A 231 16.73 -5.74 11.71
C SER A 231 17.26 -4.59 10.87
N LYS A 232 16.72 -4.45 9.65
CA LYS A 232 17.12 -3.40 8.72
C LYS A 232 15.93 -2.91 7.90
N ASP A 233 15.72 -1.59 7.90
CA ASP A 233 14.78 -0.96 6.98
C ASP A 233 15.45 -0.81 5.60
N THR A 234 14.72 -1.19 4.53
CA THR A 234 15.15 -1.07 3.14
C THR A 234 14.15 -0.21 2.36
N PRO A 235 14.45 0.17 1.13
CA PRO A 235 13.48 0.84 0.25
C PRO A 235 12.23 -0.01 -0.06
N TYR A 236 12.29 -1.33 0.15
CA TYR A 236 11.24 -2.28 -0.20
C TYR A 236 10.44 -2.78 1.00
N GLY A 237 10.98 -2.66 2.20
CA GLY A 237 10.35 -3.13 3.42
C GLY A 237 11.33 -3.21 4.58
N LYS A 238 10.92 -3.88 5.65
CA LYS A 238 11.73 -4.14 6.83
C LYS A 238 12.17 -5.60 6.86
N LEU A 239 13.46 -5.83 6.74
CA LEU A 239 14.06 -7.16 6.81
C LEU A 239 14.48 -7.47 8.25
N GLN A 240 14.15 -8.66 8.74
CA GLN A 240 14.45 -9.12 10.09
C GLN A 240 14.97 -10.56 10.04
N VAL A 241 16.10 -10.79 10.68
CA VAL A 241 16.75 -12.10 10.76
C VAL A 241 16.51 -12.67 12.14
N LEU A 242 15.86 -13.81 12.18
CA LEU A 242 15.59 -14.56 13.41
C LEU A 242 16.41 -15.84 13.43
N GLN A 243 16.84 -16.21 14.61
CA GLN A 243 17.53 -17.48 14.85
C GLN A 243 16.76 -18.30 15.87
N THR A 244 16.61 -19.59 15.57
CA THR A 244 16.08 -20.60 16.48
C THR A 244 16.97 -21.83 16.37
N GLU A 245 17.73 -22.13 17.40
CA GLU A 245 18.73 -23.23 17.38
C GLU A 245 19.66 -23.12 16.15
N GLU A 246 19.58 -24.06 15.22
CA GLU A 246 20.38 -24.07 13.98
C GLU A 246 19.65 -23.43 12.79
N GLN A 247 18.38 -23.03 12.95
CA GLN A 247 17.60 -22.46 11.86
C GLN A 247 17.69 -20.92 11.85
N ILE A 248 17.98 -20.37 10.67
CA ILE A 248 17.93 -18.94 10.39
C ILE A 248 16.71 -18.67 9.52
N SER A 249 15.87 -17.72 9.93
CA SER A 249 14.68 -17.32 9.19
C SER A 249 14.73 -15.85 8.85
N LEU A 250 14.44 -15.52 7.60
CA LEU A 250 14.28 -14.15 7.13
C LEU A 250 12.79 -13.80 7.09
N TYR A 251 12.46 -12.65 7.65
CA TYR A 251 11.13 -12.05 7.59
C TYR A 251 11.20 -10.71 6.86
N ASN A 252 10.25 -10.46 5.97
CA ASN A 252 10.06 -9.20 5.27
C ASN A 252 8.71 -8.61 5.67
N ASN A 253 8.68 -7.42 6.28
CA ASN A 253 7.48 -6.81 6.83
C ASN A 253 6.69 -7.79 7.74
N ASN A 254 7.40 -8.46 8.64
CA ASN A 254 6.88 -9.50 9.55
C ASN A 254 6.26 -10.74 8.87
N LEU A 255 6.24 -10.84 7.53
CA LEU A 255 5.93 -12.07 6.83
C LEU A 255 7.18 -12.92 6.68
N HIS A 256 7.00 -14.23 6.88
CA HIS A 256 8.06 -15.20 6.62
C HIS A 256 8.42 -15.19 5.13
N ASP A 257 9.69 -14.96 4.83
CA ASP A 257 10.22 -14.98 3.47
C ASP A 257 10.84 -16.35 3.18
N PHE A 258 11.85 -16.72 3.97
CA PHE A 258 12.42 -18.07 3.92
C PHE A 258 13.07 -18.46 5.24
N SER A 259 13.29 -19.78 5.42
CA SER A 259 14.11 -20.35 6.48
C SER A 259 15.22 -21.20 5.88
N TYR A 260 16.35 -21.27 6.58
CA TYR A 260 17.46 -22.14 6.22
C TYR A 260 17.91 -22.93 7.47
N PRO A 261 18.10 -24.27 7.36
CA PRO A 261 17.81 -25.11 6.21
C PRO A 261 16.31 -25.33 5.98
N ASN A 262 15.89 -25.42 4.70
CA ASN A 262 14.56 -25.84 4.27
C ASN A 262 14.64 -26.60 2.95
N LEU A 263 15.00 -27.88 3.04
CA LEU A 263 15.18 -28.73 1.86
C LEU A 263 13.87 -29.00 1.12
N ALA A 264 12.77 -29.18 1.85
CA ALA A 264 11.47 -29.50 1.25
C ALA A 264 11.02 -28.40 0.28
N SER A 265 10.94 -27.15 0.74
CA SER A 265 10.53 -26.03 -0.08
C SER A 265 11.48 -25.77 -1.26
N SER A 266 12.80 -25.84 -1.01
CA SER A 266 13.80 -25.61 -2.06
C SER A 266 13.80 -26.68 -3.15
N GLU A 267 13.61 -27.97 -2.80
CA GLU A 267 13.54 -29.06 -3.76
C GLU A 267 12.23 -29.04 -4.54
N GLU A 268 11.07 -28.82 -3.90
CA GLU A 268 9.80 -28.74 -4.57
C GLU A 268 9.68 -27.59 -5.56
N SER A 269 10.18 -26.41 -5.20
CA SER A 269 10.14 -25.23 -6.07
C SER A 269 10.89 -25.41 -7.39
N VAL A 270 11.84 -26.34 -7.45
CA VAL A 270 12.76 -26.52 -8.58
C VAL A 270 12.50 -27.81 -9.34
N HIS A 271 12.49 -28.97 -8.64
CA HIS A 271 12.62 -30.26 -9.32
C HIS A 271 11.40 -30.64 -10.14
N PHE A 272 10.16 -30.33 -9.68
CA PHE A 272 8.97 -30.61 -10.50
C PHE A 272 8.97 -29.88 -11.85
N ALA A 273 9.58 -28.68 -11.90
CA ALA A 273 9.74 -27.92 -13.12
C ALA A 273 10.89 -28.47 -13.99
N LEU A 274 12.10 -28.59 -13.42
CA LEU A 274 13.30 -29.00 -14.19
C LEU A 274 13.24 -30.44 -14.64
N LEU A 275 12.58 -31.36 -13.94
CA LEU A 275 12.35 -32.73 -14.41
C LEU A 275 11.47 -32.77 -15.69
N LYS A 276 10.78 -31.68 -16.06
CA LYS A 276 10.08 -31.61 -17.36
C LYS A 276 11.04 -31.31 -18.50
N ASN A 277 12.07 -30.51 -18.24
CA ASN A 277 13.13 -30.20 -19.20
C ASN A 277 14.51 -30.29 -18.52
N PRO A 278 15.04 -31.51 -18.27
CA PRO A 278 16.32 -31.70 -17.57
C PRO A 278 17.54 -31.11 -18.33
N GLU A 279 17.41 -30.94 -19.64
CA GLU A 279 18.44 -30.38 -20.51
C GLU A 279 18.37 -28.83 -20.59
N ALA A 280 17.55 -28.18 -19.75
CA ALA A 280 17.43 -26.73 -19.69
C ALA A 280 18.80 -26.07 -19.48
N VAL A 281 19.17 -25.17 -20.38
CA VAL A 281 20.41 -24.39 -20.31
C VAL A 281 20.14 -23.04 -19.65
N ASN A 282 19.16 -22.32 -20.12
CA ASN A 282 18.85 -20.98 -19.63
C ASN A 282 17.67 -21.04 -18.65
N VAL A 283 17.94 -20.81 -17.38
CA VAL A 283 16.93 -20.78 -16.32
C VAL A 283 16.81 -19.36 -15.79
N LEU A 284 15.59 -18.82 -15.77
CA LEU A 284 15.27 -17.57 -15.06
C LEU A 284 14.61 -17.91 -13.72
N LEU A 285 15.23 -17.49 -12.63
CA LEU A 285 14.66 -17.57 -11.28
C LEU A 285 14.29 -16.19 -10.80
N ILE A 286 12.99 -15.96 -10.49
CA ILE A 286 12.49 -14.70 -9.95
C ILE A 286 12.16 -14.91 -8.47
N GLY A 287 12.96 -14.30 -7.58
CA GLY A 287 12.84 -14.44 -6.13
C GLY A 287 13.32 -15.79 -5.59
N GLY A 288 13.38 -15.93 -4.26
CA GLY A 288 13.61 -17.17 -3.54
C GLY A 288 14.97 -17.85 -3.74
N GLY A 289 15.91 -17.24 -4.44
CA GLY A 289 17.22 -17.85 -4.74
C GLY A 289 18.06 -18.13 -3.49
N ALA A 290 18.04 -17.21 -2.53
CA ALA A 290 18.78 -17.34 -1.27
C ALA A 290 18.20 -18.42 -0.33
N ALA A 291 16.98 -18.90 -0.61
CA ALA A 291 16.30 -19.92 0.18
C ALA A 291 16.72 -21.38 -0.14
N GLY A 292 17.79 -21.57 -0.93
CA GLY A 292 18.30 -22.88 -1.33
C GLY A 292 17.90 -23.34 -2.74
N SER A 293 16.98 -22.66 -3.42
CA SER A 293 16.54 -23.01 -4.79
C SER A 293 17.70 -22.99 -5.79
N LEU A 294 18.67 -22.08 -5.67
CA LEU A 294 19.86 -22.04 -6.53
C LEU A 294 20.70 -23.30 -6.40
N ARG A 295 20.85 -23.82 -5.17
CA ARG A 295 21.56 -25.11 -4.93
C ARG A 295 20.88 -26.24 -5.70
N GLN A 296 19.56 -26.29 -5.68
CA GLN A 296 18.81 -27.35 -6.37
C GLN A 296 18.92 -27.23 -7.89
N ILE A 297 18.88 -26.02 -8.47
CA ILE A 297 19.05 -25.79 -9.89
C ILE A 297 20.46 -26.22 -10.36
N LEU A 298 21.50 -25.96 -9.55
CA LEU A 298 22.88 -26.31 -9.87
C LEU A 298 23.14 -27.83 -9.90
N LYS A 299 22.23 -28.67 -9.37
CA LYS A 299 22.28 -30.14 -9.54
C LYS A 299 22.14 -30.55 -11.04
N TYR A 300 21.60 -29.68 -11.88
CA TYR A 300 21.50 -29.88 -13.33
C TYR A 300 22.77 -29.28 -13.99
N PRO A 301 23.64 -30.11 -14.60
CA PRO A 301 25.00 -29.67 -14.93
C PRO A 301 25.08 -28.60 -16.04
N ARG A 302 24.10 -28.55 -16.93
CA ARG A 302 24.11 -27.64 -18.10
C ARG A 302 23.48 -26.28 -17.81
N THR A 303 22.78 -26.12 -16.68
CA THR A 303 22.03 -24.91 -16.38
C THR A 303 22.91 -23.70 -16.10
N GLN A 304 22.53 -22.56 -16.66
CA GLN A 304 22.94 -21.22 -16.29
C GLN A 304 21.72 -20.50 -15.75
N VAL A 305 21.87 -19.75 -14.66
CA VAL A 305 20.77 -19.13 -13.93
C VAL A 305 20.89 -17.62 -13.97
N ASP A 306 19.90 -16.96 -14.54
CA ASP A 306 19.66 -15.55 -14.30
C ASP A 306 18.75 -15.45 -13.07
N TYR A 307 19.33 -15.07 -11.93
CA TYR A 307 18.59 -14.86 -10.67
C TYR A 307 18.25 -13.40 -10.50
N VAL A 308 16.97 -13.10 -10.43
CA VAL A 308 16.46 -11.74 -10.28
C VAL A 308 15.92 -11.55 -8.88
N GLU A 309 16.55 -10.64 -8.12
CA GLU A 309 16.18 -10.28 -6.76
C GLU A 309 15.91 -8.78 -6.68
N LEU A 310 14.76 -8.42 -6.09
CA LEU A 310 14.36 -7.02 -5.99
C LEU A 310 15.20 -6.26 -4.96
N ASP A 311 15.40 -6.85 -3.76
CA ASP A 311 16.11 -6.19 -2.67
C ASP A 311 17.55 -6.73 -2.52
N PRO A 312 18.56 -5.94 -2.89
CA PRO A 312 19.97 -6.34 -2.72
C PRO A 312 20.36 -6.71 -1.30
N GLU A 313 19.60 -6.20 -0.32
CA GLU A 313 19.91 -6.46 1.09
C GLU A 313 19.60 -7.91 1.50
N ILE A 314 18.65 -8.56 0.82
CA ILE A 314 18.39 -10.01 1.02
C ILE A 314 19.67 -10.81 0.76
N ILE A 315 20.35 -10.52 -0.36
CA ILE A 315 21.63 -11.20 -0.69
C ILE A 315 22.74 -10.85 0.29
N ARG A 316 22.84 -9.58 0.73
CA ARG A 316 23.86 -9.18 1.74
C ARG A 316 23.62 -9.85 3.08
N ILE A 317 22.38 -9.97 3.51
CA ILE A 317 21.98 -10.68 4.73
C ILE A 317 22.32 -12.16 4.59
N SER A 318 22.02 -12.77 3.45
CA SER A 318 22.34 -14.17 3.15
C SER A 318 23.86 -14.42 3.24
N PHE A 319 24.68 -13.57 2.63
CA PHE A 319 26.14 -13.65 2.76
C PHE A 319 26.66 -13.51 4.20
N ARG A 320 25.94 -12.82 5.07
CA ARG A 320 26.35 -12.58 6.45
C ARG A 320 25.99 -13.72 7.40
N HIS A 321 24.83 -14.34 7.17
CA HIS A 321 24.22 -15.25 8.15
C HIS A 321 24.09 -16.69 7.66
N LEU A 322 24.07 -16.95 6.35
CA LEU A 322 24.02 -18.31 5.84
C LEU A 322 25.40 -19.00 5.91
N PRO A 323 25.44 -20.33 6.01
CA PRO A 323 26.68 -21.11 5.98
C PRO A 323 27.52 -20.85 4.72
N GLU A 324 28.83 -21.04 4.83
CA GLU A 324 29.77 -20.81 3.72
C GLU A 324 29.40 -21.61 2.45
N SER A 325 28.87 -22.83 2.63
CA SER A 325 28.39 -23.65 1.52
C SER A 325 27.26 -23.00 0.69
N GLU A 326 26.40 -22.15 1.29
CA GLU A 326 25.38 -21.38 0.56
C GLU A 326 25.96 -20.10 -0.03
N GLN A 327 26.93 -19.49 0.65
CA GLN A 327 27.65 -18.33 0.12
C GLN A 327 28.41 -18.69 -1.16
N GLU A 328 29.03 -19.88 -1.22
CA GLU A 328 29.69 -20.41 -2.42
C GLU A 328 28.72 -20.63 -3.57
N ILE A 329 27.49 -21.10 -3.28
CA ILE A 329 26.42 -21.20 -4.29
C ILE A 329 26.15 -19.84 -4.92
N LEU A 330 25.94 -18.80 -4.12
CA LEU A 330 25.70 -17.45 -4.60
C LEU A 330 26.87 -16.84 -5.43
N ARG A 331 28.11 -17.36 -5.25
CA ARG A 331 29.31 -16.97 -6.01
C ARG A 331 29.58 -17.87 -7.22
N ASN A 332 28.74 -18.85 -7.49
CA ASN A 332 28.96 -19.81 -8.57
C ASN A 332 28.92 -19.12 -9.93
N LYS A 333 29.87 -19.42 -10.83
CA LYS A 333 30.01 -18.82 -12.16
C LYS A 333 28.82 -19.08 -13.09
N ARG A 334 27.97 -20.06 -12.80
CA ARG A 334 26.73 -20.34 -13.56
C ARG A 334 25.54 -19.48 -13.09
N ILE A 335 25.71 -18.64 -12.06
CA ILE A 335 24.65 -17.79 -11.50
C ILE A 335 24.97 -16.34 -11.80
N TYR A 336 24.03 -15.63 -12.41
CA TYR A 336 24.07 -14.20 -12.69
C TYR A 336 22.97 -13.53 -11.87
N ILE A 337 23.35 -12.71 -10.89
CA ILE A 337 22.40 -12.03 -9.99
C ILE A 337 22.09 -10.65 -10.52
N PHE A 338 20.79 -10.34 -10.71
CA PHE A 338 20.29 -9.06 -11.16
C PHE A 338 19.44 -8.40 -10.08
N TYR A 339 19.90 -7.28 -9.56
CA TYR A 339 19.16 -6.49 -8.58
C TYR A 339 18.15 -5.58 -9.28
N ARG A 340 17.02 -6.15 -9.64
CA ARG A 340 15.95 -5.47 -10.39
C ARG A 340 14.60 -6.07 -10.07
N ASP A 341 13.56 -5.31 -10.40
CA ASP A 341 12.21 -5.83 -10.43
C ASP A 341 12.09 -6.95 -11.48
N GLY A 342 11.55 -8.12 -11.08
CA GLY A 342 11.46 -9.32 -11.92
C GLY A 342 10.61 -9.11 -13.17
N ARG A 343 9.50 -8.35 -13.07
CA ARG A 343 8.64 -8.03 -14.20
C ARG A 343 9.34 -7.07 -15.18
N ALA A 344 9.98 -6.03 -14.66
CA ALA A 344 10.76 -5.09 -15.48
C ALA A 344 11.97 -5.76 -16.15
N PHE A 345 12.60 -6.73 -15.47
CA PHE A 345 13.65 -7.54 -16.06
C PHE A 345 13.13 -8.38 -17.23
N LEU A 346 12.02 -9.10 -17.02
CA LEU A 346 11.41 -9.96 -18.04
C LEU A 346 10.98 -9.16 -19.28
N LEU A 347 10.47 -7.93 -19.09
CA LEU A 347 10.08 -7.06 -20.21
C LEU A 347 11.29 -6.58 -21.06
N LYS A 348 12.45 -6.37 -20.41
CA LYS A 348 13.63 -5.77 -21.04
C LYS A 348 14.64 -6.78 -21.60
N THR A 349 14.65 -8.00 -21.06
CA THR A 349 15.59 -9.04 -21.52
C THR A 349 15.33 -9.44 -22.96
N GLN A 350 16.40 -9.66 -23.71
CA GLN A 350 16.34 -10.23 -25.06
C GLN A 350 16.59 -11.75 -25.06
N LYS A 351 16.95 -12.30 -23.89
CA LYS A 351 17.25 -13.73 -23.73
C LYS A 351 15.96 -14.53 -23.70
N SER A 352 15.96 -15.72 -24.32
CA SER A 352 14.91 -16.72 -24.18
C SER A 352 15.34 -17.78 -23.16
N TYR A 353 14.39 -18.29 -22.41
CA TYR A 353 14.60 -19.21 -21.30
C TYR A 353 13.96 -20.57 -21.56
N ASP A 354 14.66 -21.64 -21.19
CA ASP A 354 14.11 -23.00 -21.22
C ASP A 354 13.22 -23.25 -19.99
N MET A 355 13.47 -22.46 -18.94
CA MET A 355 12.71 -22.52 -17.69
C MET A 355 12.58 -21.14 -17.08
N ILE A 356 11.35 -20.78 -16.67
CA ILE A 356 11.08 -19.61 -15.85
C ILE A 356 10.43 -20.11 -14.56
N ILE A 357 11.10 -19.94 -13.43
CA ILE A 357 10.62 -20.30 -12.11
C ILE A 357 10.30 -19.02 -11.35
N LEU A 358 9.02 -18.85 -11.02
CA LEU A 358 8.55 -17.77 -10.14
C LEU A 358 8.48 -18.31 -8.72
N ASN A 359 9.46 -17.96 -7.89
CA ASN A 359 9.54 -18.37 -6.50
C ASN A 359 9.27 -17.17 -5.58
N LEU A 360 8.05 -16.66 -5.68
CA LEU A 360 7.50 -15.57 -4.87
C LEU A 360 6.36 -16.09 -4.01
N PRO A 361 6.00 -15.37 -2.92
CA PRO A 361 4.81 -15.69 -2.14
C PRO A 361 3.51 -15.69 -3.00
N GLU A 362 2.43 -16.20 -2.43
CA GLU A 362 1.09 -16.10 -3.02
C GLU A 362 0.68 -14.62 -3.24
N PRO A 363 -0.31 -14.33 -4.14
CA PRO A 363 -0.75 -12.97 -4.47
C PRO A 363 -1.54 -12.30 -3.32
N ALA A 364 -0.92 -12.16 -2.14
CA ALA A 364 -1.48 -11.55 -0.95
C ALA A 364 -1.44 -10.02 -0.95
N THR A 365 -0.70 -9.42 -1.88
CA THR A 365 -0.58 -7.96 -2.07
C THR A 365 -0.64 -7.64 -3.56
N ALA A 366 -1.01 -6.41 -3.93
CA ALA A 366 -1.00 -5.97 -5.32
C ALA A 366 0.41 -6.05 -5.93
N GLN A 367 1.45 -5.83 -5.11
CA GLN A 367 2.85 -5.94 -5.51
C GLN A 367 3.21 -7.36 -5.98
N VAL A 368 2.75 -8.39 -5.28
CA VAL A 368 3.00 -9.78 -5.65
C VAL A 368 2.00 -10.25 -6.70
N ASN A 369 0.71 -9.84 -6.59
CA ASN A 369 -0.34 -10.24 -7.52
C ASN A 369 -0.03 -9.95 -8.99
N ARG A 370 0.73 -8.89 -9.28
CA ARG A 370 1.13 -8.53 -10.65
C ARG A 370 2.00 -9.58 -11.37
N PHE A 371 2.54 -10.56 -10.67
CA PHE A 371 3.24 -11.72 -11.22
C PHE A 371 2.30 -12.90 -11.52
N TYR A 372 1.03 -12.79 -11.18
CA TYR A 372 0.00 -13.80 -11.37
C TYR A 372 -1.12 -13.34 -12.32
N THR A 373 -0.86 -12.27 -13.11
CA THR A 373 -1.83 -11.68 -14.04
C THR A 373 -1.68 -12.24 -15.43
N LYS A 374 -2.77 -12.14 -16.23
CA LYS A 374 -2.78 -12.51 -17.65
C LYS A 374 -1.65 -11.83 -18.42
N GLU A 375 -1.43 -10.54 -18.16
CA GLU A 375 -0.42 -9.72 -18.84
C GLU A 375 0.99 -10.24 -18.56
N PHE A 376 1.27 -10.60 -17.32
CA PHE A 376 2.56 -11.18 -16.93
C PHE A 376 2.77 -12.57 -17.56
N PHE A 377 1.76 -13.43 -17.53
CA PHE A 377 1.86 -14.78 -18.09
C PHE A 377 2.06 -14.75 -19.61
N LEU A 378 1.43 -13.81 -20.33
CA LEU A 378 1.68 -13.62 -21.76
C LEU A 378 3.14 -13.21 -22.02
N LYS A 379 3.70 -12.31 -21.21
CA LYS A 379 5.11 -11.91 -21.31
C LYS A 379 6.07 -13.03 -20.95
N ALA A 380 5.75 -13.82 -19.93
CA ALA A 380 6.55 -15.00 -19.58
C ALA A 380 6.58 -16.00 -20.74
N LYS A 381 5.43 -16.25 -21.40
CA LYS A 381 5.35 -17.10 -22.59
C LYS A 381 6.21 -16.60 -23.75
N GLU A 382 6.21 -15.28 -24.02
CA GLU A 382 7.02 -14.67 -25.07
C GLU A 382 8.54 -14.86 -24.85
N LYS A 383 8.96 -15.04 -23.59
CA LYS A 383 10.37 -15.21 -23.20
C LYS A 383 10.77 -16.67 -23.00
N LEU A 384 9.86 -17.60 -23.17
CA LEU A 384 10.17 -19.02 -23.16
C LEU A 384 10.61 -19.49 -24.55
N THR A 385 11.54 -20.45 -24.56
CA THR A 385 11.83 -21.23 -25.76
C THR A 385 10.62 -22.10 -26.15
N GLU A 386 10.62 -22.69 -27.34
CA GLU A 386 9.50 -23.50 -27.82
C GLU A 386 9.07 -24.60 -26.83
N LYS A 387 10.06 -25.33 -26.27
CA LYS A 387 9.85 -26.38 -25.26
C LYS A 387 9.93 -25.85 -23.81
N GLY A 388 9.96 -24.54 -23.64
CA GLY A 388 10.14 -23.92 -22.33
C GLY A 388 8.96 -24.15 -21.40
N VAL A 389 9.26 -24.18 -20.10
CA VAL A 389 8.26 -24.38 -19.04
C VAL A 389 8.27 -23.19 -18.09
N PHE A 390 7.09 -22.68 -17.78
CA PHE A 390 6.84 -21.72 -16.71
C PHE A 390 6.33 -22.44 -15.47
N SER A 391 6.86 -22.11 -14.31
CA SER A 391 6.48 -22.72 -13.03
C SER A 391 6.31 -21.69 -11.93
N PHE A 392 5.30 -21.89 -11.09
CA PHE A 392 5.13 -21.21 -9.81
C PHE A 392 4.40 -22.11 -8.81
N GLN A 393 4.46 -21.73 -7.54
CA GLN A 393 3.80 -22.46 -6.46
C GLN A 393 2.89 -21.53 -5.66
N VAL A 394 1.80 -22.11 -5.10
CA VAL A 394 0.89 -21.41 -4.19
C VAL A 394 0.43 -22.36 -3.09
N PRO A 395 0.16 -21.85 -1.87
CA PRO A 395 -0.42 -22.65 -0.79
C PRO A 395 -1.71 -23.36 -1.22
N SER A 396 -1.90 -24.54 -0.70
CA SER A 396 -3.07 -25.38 -0.97
C SER A 396 -3.40 -26.25 0.25
N ALA A 397 -4.14 -27.35 0.04
CA ALA A 397 -4.42 -28.35 1.03
C ALA A 397 -4.48 -29.74 0.38
N GLU A 398 -3.91 -30.74 1.04
CA GLU A 398 -3.82 -32.09 0.47
C GLU A 398 -5.17 -32.84 0.39
N ASN A 399 -5.98 -32.71 1.45
CA ASN A 399 -7.13 -33.58 1.65
C ASN A 399 -8.49 -32.92 1.45
N TYR A 400 -8.56 -31.58 1.60
CA TYR A 400 -9.80 -30.85 1.46
C TYR A 400 -9.59 -29.47 0.82
N ILE A 401 -10.23 -29.25 -0.31
CA ILE A 401 -10.23 -27.97 -1.01
C ILE A 401 -11.54 -27.24 -0.64
N SER A 402 -11.44 -26.21 0.20
CA SER A 402 -12.59 -25.38 0.54
C SER A 402 -13.11 -24.61 -0.68
N PRO A 403 -14.37 -24.12 -0.68
CA PRO A 403 -14.89 -23.31 -1.78
C PRO A 403 -14.04 -22.05 -2.05
N GLU A 404 -13.51 -21.43 -1.00
CA GLU A 404 -12.66 -20.23 -1.11
C GLU A 404 -11.31 -20.56 -1.77
N LEU A 405 -10.69 -21.67 -1.36
CA LEU A 405 -9.46 -22.16 -1.98
C LEU A 405 -9.71 -22.59 -3.43
N GLN A 406 -10.86 -23.22 -3.71
CA GLN A 406 -11.26 -23.58 -5.07
C GLN A 406 -11.38 -22.35 -5.97
N ASP A 407 -12.05 -21.29 -5.53
CA ASP A 407 -12.19 -20.04 -6.28
C ASP A 407 -10.82 -19.39 -6.57
N PHE A 408 -9.92 -19.39 -5.58
CA PHE A 408 -8.55 -18.89 -5.71
C PHE A 408 -7.75 -19.70 -6.74
N LEU A 409 -7.70 -21.03 -6.61
CA LEU A 409 -6.98 -21.90 -7.54
C LEU A 409 -7.57 -21.85 -8.95
N SER A 410 -8.89 -21.78 -9.08
CA SER A 410 -9.60 -21.65 -10.35
C SER A 410 -9.28 -20.35 -11.07
N SER A 411 -9.23 -19.22 -10.35
CA SER A 411 -8.82 -17.93 -10.92
C SER A 411 -7.41 -18.01 -11.48
N LEU A 412 -6.43 -18.55 -10.75
CA LEU A 412 -5.05 -18.71 -11.22
C LEU A 412 -4.97 -19.64 -12.43
N TYR A 413 -5.66 -20.80 -12.39
CA TYR A 413 -5.68 -21.77 -13.49
C TYR A 413 -6.24 -21.15 -14.77
N HIS A 414 -7.40 -20.51 -14.71
CA HIS A 414 -8.04 -19.89 -15.86
C HIS A 414 -7.26 -18.69 -16.39
N THR A 415 -6.60 -17.93 -15.50
CA THR A 415 -5.69 -16.83 -15.90
C THR A 415 -4.48 -17.39 -16.66
N LEU A 416 -3.86 -18.44 -16.15
CA LEU A 416 -2.71 -19.07 -16.80
C LEU A 416 -3.08 -19.69 -18.16
N LYS A 417 -4.29 -20.27 -18.27
CA LYS A 417 -4.85 -20.81 -19.53
C LYS A 417 -5.10 -19.73 -20.61
N GLN A 418 -5.18 -18.44 -20.24
CA GLN A 418 -5.23 -17.36 -21.24
C GLN A 418 -3.89 -17.21 -21.99
N ALA A 419 -2.79 -17.59 -21.38
CA ALA A 419 -1.46 -17.50 -21.98
C ALA A 419 -0.99 -18.85 -22.53
N PHE A 420 -1.17 -19.93 -21.79
CA PHE A 420 -0.60 -21.25 -22.10
C PHE A 420 -1.66 -22.28 -22.47
N PRO A 421 -1.49 -23.01 -23.59
CA PRO A 421 -2.41 -24.08 -23.97
C PRO A 421 -2.36 -25.28 -23.02
N PHE A 422 -1.19 -25.61 -22.49
CA PHE A 422 -0.99 -26.73 -21.58
C PHE A 422 -0.66 -26.26 -20.17
N VAL A 423 -1.52 -26.60 -19.20
CA VAL A 423 -1.35 -26.30 -17.80
C VAL A 423 -1.58 -27.57 -17.01
N LYS A 424 -0.67 -27.90 -16.12
CA LYS A 424 -0.76 -29.01 -15.16
C LYS A 424 -0.52 -28.49 -13.74
N ILE A 425 -1.13 -29.16 -12.77
CA ILE A 425 -0.98 -28.84 -11.36
C ILE A 425 -0.49 -30.09 -10.64
N VAL A 426 0.63 -29.96 -9.91
CA VAL A 426 1.10 -30.99 -8.98
C VAL A 426 0.43 -30.71 -7.62
N PRO A 427 -0.40 -31.61 -7.11
CA PRO A 427 -1.13 -31.41 -5.86
C PRO A 427 -0.23 -31.52 -4.63
N GLY A 428 -0.63 -30.89 -3.51
CA GLY A 428 0.00 -31.02 -2.20
C GLY A 428 -0.42 -29.89 -1.27
N ASP A 429 0.27 -29.73 -0.14
CA ASP A 429 0.11 -28.58 0.76
C ASP A 429 0.47 -27.27 0.02
N THR A 430 1.37 -27.40 -0.94
CA THR A 430 1.69 -26.38 -1.94
C THR A 430 1.42 -26.96 -3.31
N ASN A 431 0.53 -26.33 -4.07
CA ASN A 431 0.28 -26.72 -5.45
C ASN A 431 1.32 -26.06 -6.37
N ILE A 432 1.93 -26.88 -7.25
CA ILE A 432 2.89 -26.39 -8.23
C ILE A 432 2.22 -26.34 -9.61
N PHE A 433 2.10 -25.15 -10.15
CA PHE A 433 1.58 -24.91 -11.49
C PHE A 433 2.70 -25.01 -12.50
N LEU A 434 2.51 -25.81 -13.53
CA LEU A 434 3.41 -25.97 -14.67
C LEU A 434 2.65 -25.60 -15.94
N ALA A 435 3.23 -24.72 -16.74
CA ALA A 435 2.62 -24.24 -17.98
C ALA A 435 3.64 -24.23 -19.14
N SER A 436 3.18 -24.63 -20.34
CA SER A 436 4.02 -24.69 -21.52
C SER A 436 3.19 -24.50 -22.79
N SER A 437 3.88 -24.18 -23.90
CA SER A 437 3.30 -24.22 -25.25
C SER A 437 3.18 -25.64 -25.79
N HIS A 438 3.88 -26.61 -25.20
CA HIS A 438 3.89 -28.02 -25.56
C HIS A 438 3.22 -28.90 -24.51
N PRO A 439 2.72 -30.10 -24.86
CA PRO A 439 2.12 -31.01 -23.92
C PRO A 439 3.02 -31.35 -22.73
N LEU A 440 2.44 -31.33 -21.54
CA LEU A 440 3.10 -31.68 -20.29
C LEU A 440 2.53 -32.99 -19.75
N THR A 441 3.39 -33.98 -19.50
CA THR A 441 3.05 -35.24 -18.84
C THR A 441 3.42 -35.17 -17.36
N LEU A 442 2.55 -35.66 -16.46
CA LEU A 442 2.81 -35.75 -15.02
C LEU A 442 2.69 -37.21 -14.58
N GLU A 443 3.45 -38.09 -15.23
CA GLU A 443 3.48 -39.51 -14.93
C GLU A 443 4.63 -39.82 -13.98
N PHE A 444 4.34 -40.57 -12.93
CA PHE A 444 5.30 -40.95 -11.90
C PHE A 444 6.51 -41.66 -12.52
N GLU A 445 6.26 -42.66 -13.38
CA GLU A 445 7.31 -43.49 -14.00
C GLU A 445 8.31 -42.61 -14.77
N THR A 446 7.77 -41.69 -15.59
CA THR A 446 8.58 -40.77 -16.40
C THR A 446 9.47 -39.86 -15.53
N LEU A 447 8.96 -39.34 -14.42
CA LEU A 447 9.72 -38.44 -13.57
C LEU A 447 10.72 -39.20 -12.71
N ASN A 448 10.35 -40.38 -12.22
CA ASN A 448 11.23 -41.24 -11.44
C ASN A 448 12.43 -41.69 -12.26
N GLN A 449 12.20 -42.15 -13.51
CA GLN A 449 13.26 -42.52 -14.44
C GLN A 449 14.27 -41.37 -14.63
N LYS A 450 13.80 -40.14 -14.79
CA LYS A 450 14.68 -38.96 -14.92
C LYS A 450 15.50 -38.67 -13.66
N ILE A 451 14.95 -38.88 -12.45
CA ILE A 451 15.70 -38.75 -11.19
C ILE A 451 16.85 -39.76 -11.18
N GLU A 452 16.60 -41.00 -11.61
CA GLU A 452 17.59 -42.08 -11.66
C GLU A 452 18.67 -41.78 -12.73
N GLU A 453 18.27 -41.44 -13.95
CA GLU A 453 19.17 -41.10 -15.06
C GLU A 453 20.12 -39.94 -14.72
N LEU A 454 19.62 -38.93 -14.03
CA LEU A 454 20.40 -37.77 -13.61
C LEU A 454 21.15 -37.99 -12.29
N ASN A 455 20.97 -39.14 -11.65
CA ASN A 455 21.52 -39.47 -10.34
C ASN A 455 21.26 -38.33 -9.30
N LEU A 456 20.04 -37.80 -9.31
CA LEU A 456 19.66 -36.70 -8.43
C LEU A 456 19.52 -37.23 -6.99
N ARG A 457 20.43 -36.84 -6.13
CA ARG A 457 20.34 -37.13 -4.68
C ARG A 457 19.51 -36.07 -4.01
N ASN A 458 18.20 -36.27 -4.01
CA ASN A 458 17.25 -35.43 -3.30
C ASN A 458 16.84 -36.09 -1.99
N THR A 459 16.64 -35.28 -0.96
CA THR A 459 16.18 -35.77 0.34
C THR A 459 14.67 -35.80 0.38
N TYR A 460 14.00 -34.82 -0.18
CA TYR A 460 12.56 -34.63 -0.09
C TYR A 460 11.84 -35.03 -1.39
N VAL A 461 12.25 -34.52 -2.55
CA VAL A 461 11.66 -34.91 -3.85
C VAL A 461 12.25 -36.27 -4.26
N SER A 462 11.80 -37.30 -3.55
CA SER A 462 12.15 -38.72 -3.71
C SER A 462 11.10 -39.47 -4.50
N PRO A 463 11.39 -40.73 -4.95
CA PRO A 463 10.39 -41.58 -5.61
C PRO A 463 9.11 -41.74 -4.79
N GLN A 464 9.23 -41.85 -3.45
CA GLN A 464 8.09 -42.01 -2.53
C GLN A 464 7.19 -40.77 -2.54
N LEU A 465 7.79 -39.58 -2.48
CA LEU A 465 7.02 -38.32 -2.57
C LEU A 465 6.37 -38.18 -3.93
N LEU A 466 7.10 -38.45 -5.04
CA LEU A 466 6.55 -38.40 -6.37
C LEU A 466 5.33 -39.32 -6.52
N PHE A 467 5.42 -40.57 -6.03
CA PHE A 467 4.31 -41.50 -6.06
C PHE A 467 3.09 -40.97 -5.30
N SER A 468 3.29 -40.40 -4.13
CA SER A 468 2.21 -39.81 -3.33
C SER A 468 1.59 -38.58 -3.99
N ARG A 469 2.41 -37.64 -4.47
CA ARG A 469 1.97 -36.37 -5.08
C ARG A 469 1.33 -36.56 -6.45
N LEU A 470 1.83 -37.50 -7.24
CA LEU A 470 1.34 -37.80 -8.61
C LEU A 470 0.30 -38.88 -8.65
N ASN A 471 -0.26 -39.29 -7.50
CA ASN A 471 -1.40 -40.22 -7.47
C ASN A 471 -2.52 -39.70 -8.39
N PRO A 472 -3.01 -40.53 -9.35
CA PRO A 472 -4.02 -40.11 -10.35
C PRO A 472 -5.28 -39.50 -9.73
N PHE A 473 -5.74 -40.02 -8.57
CA PHE A 473 -6.89 -39.48 -7.86
C PHE A 473 -6.65 -38.06 -7.36
N ARG A 474 -5.47 -37.79 -6.76
CA ARG A 474 -5.12 -36.47 -6.27
C ARG A 474 -4.97 -35.46 -7.43
N VAL A 475 -4.29 -35.87 -8.52
CA VAL A 475 -4.10 -35.03 -9.70
C VAL A 475 -5.45 -34.70 -10.36
N GLU A 476 -6.36 -35.65 -10.45
CA GLU A 476 -7.67 -35.43 -11.03
C GLU A 476 -8.55 -34.57 -10.11
N MET A 477 -8.53 -34.80 -8.81
CA MET A 477 -9.24 -33.96 -7.83
C MET A 477 -8.85 -32.50 -7.93
N ILE A 478 -7.55 -32.20 -7.93
CA ILE A 478 -7.10 -30.81 -8.02
C ILE A 478 -7.41 -30.19 -9.37
N ARG A 479 -7.31 -30.97 -10.46
CA ARG A 479 -7.70 -30.54 -11.81
C ARG A 479 -9.19 -30.19 -11.87
N GLU A 480 -10.06 -31.03 -11.36
CA GLU A 480 -11.49 -30.80 -11.31
C GLU A 480 -11.80 -29.52 -10.53
N LYS A 481 -11.26 -29.39 -9.31
CA LYS A 481 -11.46 -28.19 -8.48
C LYS A 481 -10.98 -26.92 -9.16
N ALA A 482 -9.79 -26.92 -9.76
CA ALA A 482 -9.26 -25.77 -10.47
C ALA A 482 -10.05 -25.39 -11.74
N THR A 483 -10.72 -26.36 -12.39
CA THR A 483 -11.49 -26.11 -13.61
C THR A 483 -12.95 -25.72 -13.37
N THR A 484 -13.55 -26.15 -12.25
CA THR A 484 -14.99 -25.99 -11.95
C THR A 484 -15.31 -24.79 -11.06
N GLY A 485 -14.33 -24.16 -10.41
CA GLY A 485 -14.52 -22.95 -9.60
C GLY A 485 -14.85 -21.71 -10.43
N LYS A 486 -14.84 -20.53 -9.80
CA LYS A 486 -15.11 -19.26 -10.49
C LYS A 486 -14.02 -18.96 -11.53
N LYS A 487 -14.45 -18.73 -12.77
CA LYS A 487 -13.57 -18.51 -13.93
C LYS A 487 -13.16 -17.02 -14.08
N ALA A 488 -12.90 -16.34 -12.96
CA ALA A 488 -12.50 -14.94 -12.97
C ALA A 488 -11.01 -14.82 -13.39
N ILE A 489 -10.74 -13.96 -14.35
CA ILE A 489 -9.39 -13.74 -14.90
C ILE A 489 -8.71 -12.62 -14.13
N ASN A 490 -7.55 -12.94 -13.57
CA ASN A 490 -6.70 -11.98 -12.88
C ASN A 490 -5.96 -11.08 -13.89
N GLN A 491 -6.18 -9.77 -13.80
CA GLN A 491 -5.58 -8.79 -14.70
C GLN A 491 -4.91 -7.69 -13.89
N ASP A 492 -3.97 -6.97 -14.51
CA ASP A 492 -3.23 -5.88 -13.87
C ASP A 492 -4.15 -4.83 -13.25
N LEU A 493 -5.18 -4.41 -13.96
CA LEU A 493 -6.12 -3.39 -13.51
C LEU A 493 -7.38 -3.96 -12.82
N SER A 494 -7.49 -5.29 -12.71
CA SER A 494 -8.57 -5.99 -12.01
C SER A 494 -7.99 -7.19 -11.26
N PRO A 495 -7.38 -6.96 -10.07
CA PRO A 495 -6.57 -7.95 -9.35
C PRO A 495 -7.44 -8.91 -8.54
N ILE A 496 -8.26 -9.72 -9.21
CA ILE A 496 -9.26 -10.59 -8.55
C ILE A 496 -8.63 -11.72 -7.73
N SER A 497 -7.45 -12.26 -8.14
CA SER A 497 -6.78 -13.31 -7.37
C SER A 497 -6.28 -12.80 -6.02
N TYR A 498 -5.89 -11.53 -5.94
CA TYR A 498 -5.60 -10.85 -4.68
C TYR A 498 -6.83 -10.84 -3.74
N PHE A 499 -8.01 -10.55 -4.27
CA PHE A 499 -9.24 -10.59 -3.49
C PHE A 499 -9.56 -12.01 -3.00
N TYR A 500 -9.49 -13.03 -3.88
CA TYR A 500 -9.73 -14.41 -3.47
C TYR A 500 -8.72 -14.90 -2.44
N ASN A 501 -7.46 -14.49 -2.55
CA ASN A 501 -6.46 -14.78 -1.53
C ASN A 501 -6.81 -14.12 -0.18
N SER A 502 -7.30 -12.88 -0.20
CA SER A 502 -7.75 -12.19 1.02
C SER A 502 -8.97 -12.87 1.66
N VAL A 503 -9.91 -13.38 0.84
CA VAL A 503 -11.04 -14.18 1.32
C VAL A 503 -10.56 -15.49 1.92
N LEU A 504 -9.69 -16.23 1.23
CA LEU A 504 -9.08 -17.47 1.72
C LEU A 504 -8.36 -17.23 3.05
N TRP A 505 -7.57 -16.17 3.14
CA TRP A 505 -6.90 -15.77 4.37
C TRP A 505 -7.89 -15.51 5.51
N SER A 506 -9.03 -14.86 5.23
CA SER A 506 -10.05 -14.59 6.25
C SER A 506 -10.66 -15.88 6.86
N THR A 507 -10.57 -17.02 6.17
CA THR A 507 -11.07 -18.30 6.67
C THR A 507 -10.21 -18.90 7.79
N GLN A 508 -8.98 -18.43 7.94
CA GLN A 508 -8.08 -18.89 9.01
C GLN A 508 -8.46 -18.31 10.38
N PHE A 509 -9.30 -17.27 10.42
CA PHE A 509 -9.76 -16.65 11.66
C PHE A 509 -11.13 -17.17 12.10
N LYS A 510 -11.30 -17.32 13.41
CA LYS A 510 -12.57 -17.76 14.04
C LYS A 510 -13.61 -16.63 14.17
N GLY A 511 -13.42 -15.50 13.49
CA GLY A 511 -14.23 -14.30 13.65
C GLY A 511 -15.34 -14.10 12.62
N ILE A 512 -15.92 -12.90 12.63
CA ILE A 512 -16.96 -12.43 11.69
C ILE A 512 -16.37 -12.20 10.29
N GLU A 513 -15.04 -12.14 10.16
CA GLU A 513 -14.32 -11.78 8.94
C GLU A 513 -14.76 -12.63 7.73
N LYS A 514 -14.83 -13.94 7.91
CA LYS A 514 -15.29 -14.86 6.86
C LYS A 514 -16.70 -14.48 6.37
N THR A 515 -17.63 -14.22 7.28
CA THR A 515 -19.02 -13.88 6.96
C THR A 515 -19.09 -12.54 6.22
N VAL A 516 -18.32 -11.55 6.65
CA VAL A 516 -18.23 -10.22 6.02
C VAL A 516 -17.68 -10.34 4.60
N PHE A 517 -16.56 -11.04 4.40
CA PHE A 517 -16.00 -11.23 3.06
C PHE A 517 -16.90 -12.06 2.14
N ALA A 518 -17.48 -13.14 2.65
CA ALA A 518 -18.43 -13.96 1.91
C ALA A 518 -19.66 -13.13 1.47
N PHE A 519 -20.18 -12.28 2.36
CA PHE A 519 -21.27 -11.38 2.03
C PHE A 519 -20.87 -10.43 0.89
N PHE A 520 -19.74 -9.72 1.02
CA PHE A 520 -19.31 -8.79 -0.03
C PHE A 520 -18.96 -9.49 -1.35
N SER A 521 -18.39 -10.70 -1.30
CA SER A 521 -18.12 -11.49 -2.51
C SER A 521 -19.36 -11.98 -3.22
N SER A 522 -20.50 -12.07 -2.52
CA SER A 522 -21.80 -12.45 -3.06
C SER A 522 -22.57 -11.28 -3.66
N LEU A 523 -22.18 -10.02 -3.33
CA LEU A 523 -22.86 -8.84 -3.84
C LEU A 523 -22.61 -8.66 -5.34
N ARG A 524 -23.69 -8.38 -6.07
CA ARG A 524 -23.58 -7.96 -7.46
C ARG A 524 -23.00 -6.53 -7.51
N SER A 525 -22.33 -6.19 -8.60
CA SER A 525 -21.77 -4.85 -8.85
C SER A 525 -22.78 -3.72 -8.65
N PHE A 526 -24.07 -3.99 -8.92
CA PHE A 526 -25.17 -3.09 -8.65
C PHE A 526 -25.22 -2.59 -7.21
N TRP A 527 -25.11 -3.48 -6.21
CA TRP A 527 -25.15 -3.11 -4.79
C TRP A 527 -23.89 -2.34 -4.34
N LEU A 528 -22.78 -2.57 -5.02
CA LEU A 528 -21.49 -1.94 -4.69
C LEU A 528 -21.34 -0.55 -5.31
N LEU A 529 -21.86 -0.32 -6.52
CA LEU A 529 -21.66 0.91 -7.27
C LEU A 529 -22.97 1.69 -7.54
N ASP A 530 -23.96 1.02 -8.12
CA ASP A 530 -25.16 1.70 -8.60
C ASP A 530 -26.06 2.16 -7.46
N PHE A 531 -26.27 1.30 -6.46
CA PHE A 531 -27.14 1.63 -5.32
C PHE A 531 -26.60 2.81 -4.47
N PRO A 532 -25.31 2.88 -4.07
CA PRO A 532 -24.76 4.06 -3.40
C PRO A 532 -24.86 5.33 -4.26
N LEU A 533 -24.67 5.20 -5.58
CA LEU A 533 -24.82 6.34 -6.50
C LEU A 533 -26.27 6.85 -6.56
N ILE A 534 -27.24 5.94 -6.61
CA ILE A 534 -28.68 6.29 -6.56
C ILE A 534 -29.03 7.02 -5.25
N LEU A 535 -28.54 6.51 -4.11
CA LEU A 535 -28.73 7.18 -2.82
C LEU A 535 -28.09 8.57 -2.80
N PHE A 536 -26.90 8.71 -3.38
CA PHE A 536 -26.24 10.00 -3.50
C PHE A 536 -27.06 10.98 -4.36
N ILE A 537 -27.55 10.54 -5.51
CA ILE A 537 -28.42 11.36 -6.38
C ILE A 537 -29.68 11.77 -5.62
N PHE A 538 -30.32 10.86 -4.91
CA PHE A 538 -31.50 11.15 -4.10
C PHE A 538 -31.22 12.20 -3.01
N LEU A 539 -30.08 12.07 -2.33
CA LEU A 539 -29.61 13.08 -1.38
C LEU A 539 -29.42 14.46 -2.04
N LEU A 540 -28.79 14.50 -3.21
CA LEU A 540 -28.61 15.76 -3.97
C LEU A 540 -29.93 16.40 -4.32
N ILE A 541 -30.93 15.62 -4.75
CA ILE A 541 -32.29 16.11 -5.06
C ILE A 541 -32.93 16.69 -3.79
N ILE A 542 -32.86 16.01 -2.66
CA ILE A 542 -33.41 16.51 -1.39
C ILE A 542 -32.74 17.83 -0.99
N LEU A 543 -31.43 17.93 -1.08
CA LEU A 543 -30.68 19.13 -0.73
C LEU A 543 -30.99 20.29 -1.69
N TRP A 544 -31.20 19.98 -2.98
CA TRP A 544 -31.59 20.96 -4.00
C TRP A 544 -33.01 21.48 -3.75
N LEU A 545 -33.96 20.59 -3.41
CA LEU A 545 -35.34 20.98 -3.06
C LEU A 545 -35.39 21.87 -1.81
N LYS A 546 -34.57 21.55 -0.79
CA LYS A 546 -34.44 22.36 0.43
C LYS A 546 -33.85 23.75 0.19
N GLY A 547 -33.16 23.99 -0.92
CA GLY A 547 -32.61 25.26 -1.36
C GLY A 547 -31.65 25.97 -0.40
N LYS A 548 -31.01 25.23 0.53
CA LYS A 548 -30.04 25.83 1.46
C LYS A 548 -28.74 26.18 0.74
N LYS A 549 -28.38 27.46 0.64
CA LYS A 549 -27.16 27.93 -0.03
C LYS A 549 -25.90 27.22 0.49
N SER A 550 -25.78 27.00 1.80
CA SER A 550 -24.65 26.29 2.38
C SER A 550 -24.44 24.89 1.80
N SER A 551 -25.48 24.19 1.36
CA SER A 551 -25.37 22.87 0.74
C SER A 551 -24.61 22.92 -0.60
N PHE A 552 -24.79 23.98 -1.40
CA PHE A 552 -24.08 24.15 -2.67
C PHE A 552 -22.58 24.39 -2.49
N PHE A 553 -22.15 24.81 -1.30
CA PHE A 553 -20.74 25.01 -0.99
C PHE A 553 -20.13 23.78 -0.31
N LEU A 554 -20.85 23.10 0.55
CA LEU A 554 -20.31 22.02 1.38
C LEU A 554 -20.31 20.64 0.68
N VAL A 555 -21.33 20.36 -0.15
CA VAL A 555 -21.40 19.08 -0.89
C VAL A 555 -20.19 18.89 -1.83
N PRO A 556 -19.78 19.89 -2.64
CA PRO A 556 -18.61 19.74 -3.49
C PRO A 556 -17.31 19.48 -2.71
N LEU A 557 -17.18 19.99 -1.47
CA LEU A 557 -16.03 19.68 -0.60
C LEU A 557 -15.99 18.20 -0.20
N ALA A 558 -17.12 17.65 0.21
CA ALA A 558 -17.20 16.22 0.56
C ALA A 558 -16.94 15.32 -0.66
N VAL A 559 -17.49 15.70 -1.84
CA VAL A 559 -17.25 14.97 -3.10
C VAL A 559 -15.81 15.10 -3.55
N MET A 560 -15.21 16.28 -3.39
CA MET A 560 -13.79 16.51 -3.67
C MET A 560 -12.91 15.59 -2.80
N GLY A 561 -13.13 15.59 -1.49
CA GLY A 561 -12.39 14.72 -0.58
C GLY A 561 -12.51 13.24 -0.96
N PHE A 562 -13.74 12.76 -1.22
CA PHE A 562 -13.97 11.40 -1.71
C PHE A 562 -13.20 11.13 -3.02
N THR A 563 -13.30 12.04 -3.98
CA THR A 563 -12.69 11.88 -5.31
C THR A 563 -11.16 11.86 -5.25
N THR A 564 -10.57 12.80 -4.50
CA THR A 564 -9.10 12.93 -4.42
C THR A 564 -8.46 11.75 -3.73
N ILE A 565 -9.01 11.26 -2.62
CA ILE A 565 -8.46 10.10 -1.92
C ILE A 565 -8.64 8.80 -2.72
N VAL A 566 -9.80 8.61 -3.37
CA VAL A 566 -10.00 7.43 -4.24
C VAL A 566 -9.03 7.48 -5.41
N ALA A 567 -8.82 8.65 -6.04
CA ALA A 567 -7.83 8.82 -7.09
C ALA A 567 -6.40 8.54 -6.59
N GLU A 568 -6.07 8.96 -5.38
CA GLU A 568 -4.77 8.70 -4.74
C GLU A 568 -4.56 7.19 -4.52
N ILE A 569 -5.55 6.47 -3.98
CA ILE A 569 -5.48 5.02 -3.78
C ILE A 569 -5.40 4.28 -5.13
N ILE A 570 -6.17 4.71 -6.14
CA ILE A 570 -6.06 4.15 -7.50
C ILE A 570 -4.65 4.33 -8.05
N VAL A 571 -4.06 5.52 -7.90
CA VAL A 571 -2.68 5.79 -8.32
C VAL A 571 -1.69 4.90 -7.57
N ILE A 572 -1.81 4.78 -6.26
CA ILE A 572 -0.95 3.92 -5.43
C ILE A 572 -0.98 2.48 -5.95
N ILE A 573 -2.17 1.91 -6.15
CA ILE A 573 -2.33 0.52 -6.61
C ILE A 573 -1.88 0.35 -8.06
N ALA A 574 -2.23 1.28 -8.97
CA ALA A 574 -1.80 1.24 -10.35
C ALA A 574 -0.27 1.37 -10.47
N PHE A 575 0.34 2.29 -9.70
CA PHE A 575 1.78 2.45 -9.64
C PHE A 575 2.47 1.17 -9.13
N GLN A 576 1.94 0.58 -8.06
CA GLN A 576 2.46 -0.67 -7.50
C GLN A 576 2.36 -1.83 -8.48
N THR A 577 1.24 -1.94 -9.18
CA THR A 577 1.01 -2.97 -10.20
C THR A 577 1.97 -2.84 -11.38
N LEU A 578 2.18 -1.63 -11.88
CA LEU A 578 3.02 -1.40 -13.07
C LEU A 578 4.52 -1.38 -12.74
N TYR A 579 4.91 -0.79 -11.60
CA TYR A 579 6.32 -0.51 -11.26
C TYR A 579 6.87 -1.33 -10.09
N GLY A 580 6.06 -1.76 -9.13
CA GLY A 580 6.44 -2.75 -8.11
C GLY A 580 7.21 -2.24 -6.89
N TYR A 581 7.54 -0.95 -6.77
CA TYR A 581 8.34 -0.42 -5.65
C TYR A 581 7.68 0.78 -4.97
N LEU A 582 6.57 0.50 -4.30
CA LEU A 582 5.76 1.53 -3.65
C LEU A 582 6.34 2.03 -2.33
N TYR A 583 6.90 1.15 -1.49
CA TYR A 583 7.25 1.46 -0.10
C TYR A 583 8.12 2.73 0.06
N GLN A 584 9.05 2.95 -0.85
CA GLN A 584 9.83 4.18 -0.89
C GLN A 584 9.06 5.33 -1.57
N ARG A 585 8.35 5.04 -2.70
CA ARG A 585 7.72 6.05 -3.55
C ARG A 585 6.44 6.65 -2.96
N ILE A 586 5.81 6.01 -1.98
CA ILE A 586 4.57 6.49 -1.37
C ILE A 586 4.72 7.93 -0.84
N ALA A 587 5.84 8.23 -0.18
CA ALA A 587 6.09 9.58 0.32
C ALA A 587 6.12 10.62 -0.79
N LEU A 588 6.69 10.29 -1.95
CA LEU A 588 6.79 11.20 -3.10
C LEU A 588 5.43 11.38 -3.80
N LEU A 589 4.62 10.32 -3.91
CA LEU A 589 3.27 10.38 -4.46
C LEU A 589 2.38 11.29 -3.60
N LEU A 590 2.37 11.08 -2.27
CA LEU A 590 1.66 11.95 -1.33
C LEU A 590 2.15 13.40 -1.41
N THR A 591 3.46 13.59 -1.52
CA THR A 591 4.06 14.93 -1.67
C THR A 591 3.59 15.63 -2.93
N SER A 592 3.51 14.92 -4.07
CA SER A 592 3.05 15.50 -5.34
C SER A 592 1.62 16.05 -5.22
N PHE A 593 0.74 15.31 -4.54
CA PHE A 593 -0.60 15.77 -4.23
C PHE A 593 -0.60 17.02 -3.33
N MET A 594 0.23 17.03 -2.27
CA MET A 594 0.33 18.19 -1.35
C MET A 594 0.90 19.45 -2.03
N VAL A 595 1.88 19.29 -2.93
CA VAL A 595 2.37 20.39 -3.79
C VAL A 595 1.25 20.93 -4.66
N GLY A 596 0.42 20.04 -5.23
CA GLY A 596 -0.77 20.43 -5.97
C GLY A 596 -1.73 21.25 -5.11
N LEU A 597 -2.06 20.77 -3.90
CA LEU A 597 -2.91 21.49 -2.95
C LEU A 597 -2.38 22.90 -2.64
N PHE A 598 -1.07 23.02 -2.40
CA PHE A 598 -0.41 24.30 -2.18
C PHE A 598 -0.59 25.26 -3.37
N LEU A 599 -0.29 24.79 -4.58
CA LEU A 599 -0.40 25.63 -5.80
C LEU A 599 -1.84 26.04 -6.09
N GLY A 600 -2.80 25.13 -5.92
CA GLY A 600 -4.22 25.40 -6.10
C GLY A 600 -4.75 26.39 -5.08
N SER A 601 -4.38 26.23 -3.80
CA SER A 601 -4.74 27.16 -2.71
C SER A 601 -4.14 28.56 -2.94
N TYR A 602 -2.90 28.63 -3.43
CA TYR A 602 -2.26 29.88 -3.79
C TYR A 602 -2.99 30.59 -4.92
N ARG A 603 -3.40 29.86 -5.98
CA ARG A 603 -4.25 30.40 -7.04
C ARG A 603 -5.58 30.90 -6.48
N GLY A 604 -6.26 30.07 -5.66
CA GLY A 604 -7.52 30.42 -5.01
C GLY A 604 -7.41 31.71 -4.19
N LYS A 605 -6.36 31.87 -3.38
CA LYS A 605 -6.10 33.09 -2.58
C LYS A 605 -5.93 34.35 -3.42
N LYS A 606 -5.35 34.26 -4.63
CA LYS A 606 -5.14 35.41 -5.54
C LYS A 606 -6.39 35.87 -6.29
N ARG A 607 -7.51 35.15 -6.20
CA ARG A 607 -8.77 35.49 -6.88
C ARG A 607 -9.36 36.80 -6.36
N LYS A 608 -9.83 37.63 -7.28
CA LYS A 608 -10.49 38.88 -6.94
C LYS A 608 -12.00 38.72 -6.69
N ARG A 609 -12.60 37.69 -7.26
CA ARG A 609 -14.04 37.38 -7.14
C ARG A 609 -14.19 35.89 -6.76
N PHE A 610 -15.23 35.60 -5.99
CA PHE A 610 -15.60 34.24 -5.60
C PHE A 610 -17.07 34.06 -5.89
N ASP A 611 -17.39 33.12 -6.77
CA ASP A 611 -18.75 32.78 -7.18
C ASP A 611 -18.91 31.29 -7.51
N LEU A 612 -20.15 30.85 -7.71
CA LEU A 612 -20.47 29.47 -8.07
C LEU A 612 -19.93 29.06 -9.44
N SER A 613 -19.73 30.00 -10.38
CA SER A 613 -19.25 29.69 -11.73
C SER A 613 -17.83 29.14 -11.67
N GLN A 614 -17.03 29.61 -10.73
CA GLN A 614 -15.66 29.09 -10.53
C GLN A 614 -15.67 27.66 -10.00
N MET A 615 -16.59 27.32 -9.10
CA MET A 615 -16.76 25.95 -8.63
C MET A 615 -17.16 25.02 -9.77
N LEU A 616 -18.03 25.49 -10.71
CA LEU A 616 -18.41 24.74 -11.91
C LEU A 616 -17.16 24.42 -12.79
N VAL A 617 -16.33 25.43 -13.04
CA VAL A 617 -15.11 25.26 -13.85
C VAL A 617 -14.14 24.25 -13.18
N ILE A 618 -13.93 24.36 -11.87
CA ILE A 618 -13.06 23.45 -11.15
C ILE A 618 -13.62 22.03 -11.15
N GLN A 619 -14.94 21.89 -10.97
CA GLN A 619 -15.61 20.57 -10.99
C GLN A 619 -15.54 19.93 -12.39
N ALA A 620 -15.67 20.70 -13.46
CA ALA A 620 -15.43 20.23 -14.83
C ALA A 620 -13.98 19.81 -15.05
N GLY A 621 -13.01 20.48 -14.39
CA GLY A 621 -11.61 20.10 -14.38
C GLY A 621 -11.38 18.71 -13.78
N PHE A 622 -12.06 18.36 -12.68
CA PHE A 622 -12.00 17.00 -12.10
C PHE A 622 -12.50 15.95 -13.10
N LEU A 623 -13.61 16.20 -13.79
CA LEU A 623 -14.14 15.29 -14.82
C LEU A 623 -13.13 15.06 -15.95
N LEU A 624 -12.52 16.14 -16.43
CA LEU A 624 -11.50 16.05 -17.49
C LEU A 624 -10.29 15.25 -17.04
N LEU A 625 -9.78 15.47 -15.82
CA LEU A 625 -8.65 14.73 -15.28
C LEU A 625 -8.95 13.25 -15.09
N ILE A 626 -10.12 12.88 -14.57
CA ILE A 626 -10.55 11.50 -14.41
C ILE A 626 -10.61 10.79 -15.76
N LEU A 627 -11.20 11.44 -16.78
CA LEU A 627 -11.30 10.89 -18.14
C LEU A 627 -9.91 10.72 -18.76
N LEU A 628 -9.04 11.72 -18.63
CA LEU A 628 -7.65 11.65 -19.10
C LEU A 628 -6.89 10.50 -18.44
N PHE A 629 -7.03 10.34 -17.12
CA PHE A 629 -6.39 9.27 -16.40
C PHE A 629 -6.89 7.88 -16.85
N GLN A 630 -8.22 7.73 -17.02
CA GLN A 630 -8.83 6.48 -17.46
C GLN A 630 -8.35 6.05 -18.85
N THR A 631 -8.20 7.00 -19.77
CA THR A 631 -7.71 6.72 -21.14
C THR A 631 -6.23 6.41 -21.16
N THR A 632 -5.42 7.19 -20.41
CA THR A 632 -3.96 7.05 -20.41
C THR A 632 -3.51 5.80 -19.67
N LEU A 633 -4.22 5.38 -18.61
CA LEU A 633 -3.88 4.18 -17.84
C LEU A 633 -3.85 2.91 -18.70
N LYS A 634 -4.68 2.82 -19.74
CA LYS A 634 -4.70 1.70 -20.70
C LYS A 634 -3.45 1.63 -21.57
N LEU A 635 -2.69 2.72 -21.68
CA LEU A 635 -1.49 2.84 -22.52
C LEU A 635 -0.19 2.56 -21.75
N ASN A 636 -0.27 2.06 -20.51
CA ASN A 636 0.88 1.87 -19.61
C ASN A 636 1.75 3.13 -19.52
N PRO A 637 1.23 4.21 -18.93
CA PRO A 637 1.89 5.52 -18.89
C PRO A 637 3.22 5.47 -18.16
N PRO A 638 4.16 6.37 -18.46
CA PRO A 638 5.44 6.45 -17.74
C PRO A 638 5.23 6.88 -16.28
N GLU A 639 6.18 6.53 -15.41
CA GLU A 639 6.14 6.79 -13.96
C GLU A 639 5.77 8.24 -13.61
N ILE A 640 6.35 9.21 -14.32
CA ILE A 640 6.13 10.64 -14.11
C ILE A 640 4.66 11.06 -14.27
N PHE A 641 3.89 10.34 -15.07
CA PHE A 641 2.46 10.62 -15.28
C PHE A 641 1.67 10.57 -13.98
N PHE A 642 1.96 9.61 -13.10
CA PHE A 642 1.27 9.44 -11.83
C PHE A 642 1.51 10.63 -10.89
N PHE A 643 2.72 11.14 -10.86
CA PHE A 643 3.07 12.33 -10.05
C PHE A 643 2.38 13.59 -10.59
N ILE A 644 2.38 13.79 -11.92
CA ILE A 644 1.70 14.92 -12.57
C ILE A 644 0.19 14.85 -12.35
N PHE A 645 -0.40 13.66 -12.45
CA PHE A 645 -1.83 13.47 -12.22
C PHE A 645 -2.23 13.82 -10.77
N LEU A 646 -1.49 13.31 -9.77
CA LEU A 646 -1.75 13.65 -8.36
C LEU A 646 -1.55 15.14 -8.08
N LEU A 647 -0.52 15.76 -8.66
CA LEU A 647 -0.30 17.20 -8.58
C LEU A 647 -1.49 17.97 -9.15
N ALA A 648 -2.02 17.57 -10.31
CA ALA A 648 -3.17 18.21 -10.93
C ALA A 648 -4.46 18.00 -10.11
N MET A 649 -4.68 16.81 -9.55
CA MET A 649 -5.81 16.53 -8.64
C MET A 649 -5.73 17.40 -7.39
N GLY A 650 -4.54 17.48 -6.77
CA GLY A 650 -4.30 18.37 -5.63
C GLY A 650 -4.52 19.84 -5.97
N PHE A 651 -4.07 20.28 -7.17
CA PHE A 651 -4.27 21.67 -7.64
C PHE A 651 -5.76 22.04 -7.71
N LEU A 652 -6.59 21.20 -8.32
CA LEU A 652 -8.03 21.43 -8.36
C LEU A 652 -8.67 21.37 -6.97
N GLY A 653 -8.20 20.42 -6.11
CA GLY A 653 -8.66 20.30 -4.74
C GLY A 653 -8.39 21.55 -3.91
N GLY A 654 -7.15 22.05 -3.94
CA GLY A 654 -6.76 23.27 -3.23
C GLY A 654 -7.52 24.50 -3.67
N ASP A 655 -7.75 24.64 -4.98
CA ASP A 655 -8.51 25.76 -5.54
C ASP A 655 -10.00 25.68 -5.12
N LEU A 656 -10.62 24.48 -5.22
CA LEU A 656 -12.02 24.26 -4.81
C LEU A 656 -12.19 24.50 -3.31
N PHE A 657 -11.26 24.03 -2.48
CA PHE A 657 -11.29 24.22 -1.03
C PHE A 657 -11.37 25.71 -0.67
N VAL A 658 -10.52 26.55 -1.28
CA VAL A 658 -10.48 27.99 -1.00
C VAL A 658 -11.77 28.66 -1.44
N VAL A 659 -12.25 28.40 -2.69
CA VAL A 659 -13.47 29.04 -3.24
C VAL A 659 -14.70 28.64 -2.42
N SER A 660 -14.86 27.36 -2.16
CA SER A 660 -16.01 26.81 -1.45
C SER A 660 -16.10 27.32 0.00
N ASN A 661 -14.99 27.25 0.75
CA ASN A 661 -14.96 27.74 2.12
C ASN A 661 -15.14 29.27 2.19
N HIS A 662 -14.63 30.03 1.23
CA HIS A 662 -14.89 31.47 1.19
C HIS A 662 -16.38 31.79 1.08
N LEU A 663 -17.09 31.12 0.19
CA LEU A 663 -18.53 31.30 0.00
C LEU A 663 -19.33 30.85 1.22
N PHE A 664 -18.94 29.71 1.82
CA PHE A 664 -19.58 29.17 3.03
C PHE A 664 -19.41 30.08 4.24
N LEU A 665 -18.18 30.62 4.49
CA LEU A 665 -17.89 31.46 5.65
C LEU A 665 -18.55 32.83 5.60
N LYS A 666 -18.96 33.31 4.41
CA LYS A 666 -19.81 34.48 4.29
C LYS A 666 -21.20 34.27 4.89
N GLU A 667 -21.72 33.04 4.84
CA GLU A 667 -23.01 32.70 5.41
C GLU A 667 -22.94 32.27 6.89
N LYS A 668 -21.93 31.47 7.22
CA LYS A 668 -21.77 30.88 8.57
C LYS A 668 -20.30 30.85 8.99
N LYS A 669 -19.98 31.51 10.10
CA LYS A 669 -18.64 31.51 10.69
C LYS A 669 -18.36 30.19 11.42
N ASN A 670 -18.14 29.09 10.65
CA ASN A 670 -17.72 27.81 11.20
C ASN A 670 -16.46 27.33 10.49
N TYR A 671 -15.30 27.55 11.09
CA TYR A 671 -13.99 27.28 10.47
C TYR A 671 -13.65 25.78 10.36
N GLY A 672 -14.29 24.92 11.14
CA GLY A 672 -14.00 23.49 11.16
C GLY A 672 -14.86 22.64 10.23
N LEU A 673 -16.04 23.16 9.79
CA LEU A 673 -17.02 22.34 9.09
C LEU A 673 -16.60 22.01 7.67
N GLY A 674 -16.06 22.98 6.92
CA GLY A 674 -15.62 22.75 5.54
C GLY A 674 -14.46 21.78 5.43
N TYR A 675 -13.43 21.98 6.26
CA TYR A 675 -12.28 21.07 6.34
C TYR A 675 -12.70 19.68 6.86
N GLY A 676 -13.58 19.66 7.88
CA GLY A 676 -14.09 18.40 8.41
C GLY A 676 -14.89 17.59 7.40
N LEU A 677 -15.72 18.22 6.54
CA LEU A 677 -16.49 17.53 5.50
C LEU A 677 -15.59 17.02 4.36
N ASP A 678 -14.55 17.74 3.99
CA ASP A 678 -13.54 17.27 3.05
C ASP A 678 -12.89 15.97 3.58
N LEU A 679 -12.43 15.98 4.83
CA LEU A 679 -11.82 14.81 5.47
C LEU A 679 -12.81 13.64 5.65
N LEU A 680 -14.09 13.91 5.99
CA LEU A 680 -15.11 12.86 6.09
C LEU A 680 -15.49 12.27 4.73
N GLY A 681 -15.53 13.09 3.67
CA GLY A 681 -15.68 12.60 2.30
C GLY A 681 -14.50 11.69 1.93
N SER A 682 -13.29 12.13 2.26
CA SER A 682 -12.07 11.35 2.07
C SER A 682 -12.07 10.05 2.88
N PHE A 683 -12.55 10.04 4.13
CA PHE A 683 -12.74 8.82 4.91
C PHE A 683 -13.61 7.78 4.18
N GLY A 684 -14.79 8.23 3.69
CA GLY A 684 -15.69 7.35 2.93
C GLY A 684 -15.05 6.78 1.68
N GLY A 685 -14.29 7.61 0.94
CA GLY A 685 -13.55 7.20 -0.24
C GLY A 685 -12.44 6.20 0.06
N ALA A 686 -11.63 6.46 1.09
CA ALA A 686 -10.54 5.57 1.48
C ALA A 686 -11.05 4.19 1.90
N LEU A 687 -12.06 4.15 2.76
CA LEU A 687 -12.65 2.91 3.23
C LEU A 687 -13.27 2.10 2.07
N ALA A 688 -14.07 2.75 1.21
CA ALA A 688 -14.74 2.06 0.12
C ALA A 688 -13.75 1.56 -0.95
N ALA A 689 -12.80 2.39 -1.37
CA ALA A 689 -11.88 2.05 -2.47
C ALA A 689 -10.95 0.90 -2.12
N SER A 690 -10.26 0.97 -0.97
CA SER A 690 -9.21 0.00 -0.63
C SER A 690 -9.75 -1.37 -0.23
N SER A 691 -10.83 -1.40 0.57
CA SER A 691 -11.31 -2.66 1.16
C SER A 691 -12.25 -3.44 0.24
N LEU A 692 -13.00 -2.76 -0.64
CA LEU A 692 -14.09 -3.38 -1.38
C LEU A 692 -14.04 -3.12 -2.89
N LEU A 693 -14.00 -1.84 -3.32
CA LEU A 693 -14.28 -1.52 -4.70
C LEU A 693 -13.15 -1.93 -5.65
N ILE A 694 -11.89 -1.66 -5.29
CA ILE A 694 -10.76 -1.99 -6.17
C ILE A 694 -10.62 -3.50 -6.36
N PRO A 695 -10.60 -4.34 -5.30
CA PRO A 695 -10.47 -5.77 -5.49
C PRO A 695 -11.64 -6.44 -6.22
N LEU A 696 -12.89 -5.95 -6.00
CA LEU A 696 -14.09 -6.59 -6.55
C LEU A 696 -14.47 -6.11 -7.96
N VAL A 697 -14.33 -4.81 -8.24
CA VAL A 697 -14.79 -4.24 -9.51
C VAL A 697 -13.65 -3.76 -10.41
N GLY A 698 -12.45 -3.61 -9.87
CA GLY A 698 -11.27 -3.16 -10.59
C GLY A 698 -11.20 -1.63 -10.78
N LEU A 699 -9.99 -1.18 -11.15
CA LEU A 699 -9.69 0.25 -11.32
C LEU A 699 -10.54 0.95 -12.40
N PRO A 700 -10.78 0.33 -13.59
CA PRO A 700 -11.54 1.02 -14.64
C PRO A 700 -13.00 1.34 -14.26
N HIS A 701 -13.69 0.42 -13.58
CA HIS A 701 -15.06 0.63 -13.14
C HIS A 701 -15.13 1.68 -12.04
N LEU A 702 -14.17 1.70 -11.14
CA LEU A 702 -14.09 2.69 -10.08
C LEU A 702 -13.84 4.11 -10.64
N LEU A 703 -13.01 4.25 -11.67
CA LEU A 703 -12.82 5.52 -12.38
C LEU A 703 -14.11 6.00 -13.04
N THR A 704 -14.87 5.09 -13.66
CA THR A 704 -16.19 5.41 -14.21
C THR A 704 -17.17 5.87 -13.12
N TYR A 705 -17.16 5.22 -11.97
CA TYR A 705 -17.96 5.62 -10.81
C TYR A 705 -17.61 7.04 -10.33
N LEU A 706 -16.29 7.35 -10.21
CA LEU A 706 -15.84 8.70 -9.85
C LEU A 706 -16.29 9.75 -10.88
N PHE A 707 -16.23 9.41 -12.16
CA PHE A 707 -16.71 10.30 -13.22
C PHE A 707 -18.21 10.60 -13.07
N LEU A 708 -19.04 9.59 -12.83
CA LEU A 708 -20.48 9.76 -12.62
C LEU A 708 -20.78 10.57 -11.36
N LEU A 709 -20.10 10.26 -10.23
CA LEU A 709 -20.26 10.99 -8.96
C LEU A 709 -19.99 12.49 -9.14
N ASN A 710 -18.89 12.84 -9.82
CA ASN A 710 -18.51 14.22 -10.09
C ASN A 710 -19.44 14.89 -11.10
N SER A 711 -20.00 14.14 -12.08
CA SER A 711 -20.99 14.64 -13.03
C SER A 711 -22.28 15.05 -12.32
N PHE A 712 -22.79 14.22 -11.40
CA PHE A 712 -23.97 14.57 -10.61
C PHE A 712 -23.72 15.75 -9.67
N CYS A 713 -22.51 15.85 -9.10
CA CYS A 713 -22.11 17.03 -8.32
C CYS A 713 -22.11 18.31 -9.19
N LEU A 714 -21.60 18.23 -10.42
CA LEU A 714 -21.61 19.34 -11.36
C LEU A 714 -23.05 19.76 -11.69
N LEU A 715 -23.96 18.81 -11.99
CA LEU A 715 -25.38 19.09 -12.24
C LEU A 715 -26.07 19.76 -11.04
N PHE A 716 -25.74 19.31 -9.81
CA PHE A 716 -26.22 19.92 -8.57
C PHE A 716 -25.77 21.39 -8.46
N LEU A 717 -24.51 21.70 -8.79
CA LEU A 717 -24.01 23.09 -8.82
C LEU A 717 -24.67 23.93 -9.89
N VAL A 718 -24.94 23.41 -11.10
CA VAL A 718 -25.65 24.10 -12.16
C VAL A 718 -27.09 24.46 -11.71
N GLY A 719 -27.76 23.51 -11.04
CA GLY A 719 -29.08 23.75 -10.46
C GLY A 719 -29.07 24.84 -9.38
N GLY A 720 -28.00 24.92 -8.57
CA GLY A 720 -27.78 25.98 -7.59
C GLY A 720 -27.49 27.35 -8.22
N TRP A 721 -26.70 27.36 -9.28
CA TRP A 721 -26.35 28.59 -10.02
C TRP A 721 -27.58 29.24 -10.67
N ARG A 722 -28.53 28.47 -11.19
CA ARG A 722 -29.78 28.97 -11.76
C ARG A 722 -30.75 29.53 -10.72
N LYS A 723 -30.67 29.11 -9.46
CA LYS A 723 -31.50 29.56 -8.33
C LYS A 723 -30.99 30.83 -7.63
N ASN A 724 -29.70 31.17 -7.78
CA ASN A 724 -29.04 32.35 -7.21
C ASN A 724 -28.82 33.43 -8.26
#